data_e626a10507183aab35ce53d6406138ec
#
_entry.id   e626a10507183aab35ce53d6406138ec
#
_cell.length_a   1.000
_cell.length_b   1.000
_cell.length_c   1.000
_cell.angle_alpha   90.00
_cell.angle_beta   90.00
_cell.angle_gamma   90.00
#
_symmetry.space_group_name_H-M   'P 1'
#
loop_
_entity.id
_entity.type
_entity.pdbx_description
1 polymer ?
#
loop_
_entity_poly.entity_id
_entity_poly.type
_entity_poly.pdbx_seq_one_letter_code
_entity_poly.pdbx_strand_id
1 'polypeptide(L)'
;MSVKYRLIVYSIAILLLCIITHICTGSVLNSISQFWFSAGILLVILLSLIDQPFFSKDANIFVNAVTASISLLLIPKDKYNWIFWTFVGYVLYLLVSSYILMWVRKNPLNEEKSVVQLIARINRIVGKPQTLFSLFFLWGAIQQFGLYSKTIIPLFWFWVIFLLLNIPSVANVIASFFERSEQESKTAIVGHLFGVQGKEIFLTKLLPFDKREKLSLFDPVEFKYKIGNETIPYRGIVIDNYFLNEEQWIKVLANEEIKAFFKDIPTNKSIGDSYVCKLAVSENEKKEIMKTFVGVVTENSDIEKIRFIYNSKMHIKSGQLLEIKSRGISVYYQIINAYTRQELLEAKNQSNYIIGEAIQLGVWDNEMHRFDKYGWVPTINSPIHLYTNSIQIDDMPNFFEIGTISETNLPVLMDVDTAITHHMAVLGVTGTGKSCFVRNLIKEYNKERKRKIFIVDITGEHKGKVANSRLLFSDEEVKNIYNGFKAVNIARDDNYNKDTDASRLQIEQIKRQVLDKIQKCLSETDVVDIIDLPDVDNNQNMLEFISYCFKSIFYLAKMDLQERKLPQICIVIEEAHTIIPEWNFVADSRANSKGNNPALNAIAQVALQGRKYNVGLLIVAQRTATISKTVLTQCNSIVSFQEFDKTTIDYLANYYGDSIVKTLPNLKFRQAVASGKAFASTVPMIFTVPEIFE
;
A
#
# COMPACT_ATOMS: atom_id res chain seq x y z
N MET A 1 -7.70 8.60 -37.69
CA MET A 1 -8.04 8.56 -39.13
C MET A 1 -8.02 7.11 -39.62
N SER A 2 -9.04 6.64 -40.34
CA SER A 2 -9.04 5.28 -40.89
C SER A 2 -7.97 5.14 -41.97
N VAL A 3 -7.43 3.92 -42.16
CA VAL A 3 -6.40 3.63 -43.18
C VAL A 3 -6.88 4.01 -44.61
N LYS A 4 -8.15 3.78 -44.90
CA LYS A 4 -8.77 4.19 -46.19
C LYS A 4 -8.69 5.69 -46.42
N TYR A 5 -8.90 6.47 -45.39
CA TYR A 5 -8.89 7.94 -45.47
C TYR A 5 -7.47 8.48 -45.69
N ARG A 6 -6.48 7.92 -45.05
CA ARG A 6 -5.06 8.27 -45.26
C ARG A 6 -4.62 7.97 -46.70
N LEU A 7 -5.05 6.85 -47.25
CA LEU A 7 -4.78 6.50 -48.63
C LEU A 7 -5.40 7.49 -49.61
N ILE A 8 -6.60 7.99 -49.33
CA ILE A 8 -7.26 9.01 -50.16
C ILE A 8 -6.51 10.33 -50.08
N VAL A 9 -6.15 10.81 -48.89
CA VAL A 9 -5.36 12.04 -48.71
C VAL A 9 -4.01 11.93 -49.41
N TYR A 10 -3.34 10.77 -49.25
CA TYR A 10 -2.08 10.47 -49.94
C TYR A 10 -2.21 10.55 -51.44
N SER A 11 -3.20 9.90 -52.05
CA SER A 11 -3.43 9.89 -53.48
C SER A 11 -3.72 11.31 -54.00
N ILE A 12 -4.54 12.08 -53.33
CA ILE A 12 -4.83 13.47 -53.67
C ILE A 12 -3.57 14.34 -53.58
N ALA A 13 -2.76 14.18 -52.53
CA ALA A 13 -1.54 14.94 -52.32
C ALA A 13 -0.49 14.65 -53.40
N ILE A 14 -0.29 13.38 -53.78
CA ILE A 14 0.60 13.01 -54.91
C ILE A 14 0.12 13.58 -56.22
N LEU A 15 -1.17 13.47 -56.50
CA LEU A 15 -1.74 14.00 -57.75
C LEU A 15 -1.55 15.52 -57.83
N LEU A 16 -1.80 16.26 -56.74
CA LEU A 16 -1.54 17.70 -56.64
C LEU A 16 -0.04 18.01 -56.87
N LEU A 17 0.85 17.24 -56.26
CA LEU A 17 2.29 17.40 -56.39
C LEU A 17 2.73 17.21 -57.87
N CYS A 18 2.20 16.19 -58.54
CA CYS A 18 2.49 15.94 -59.98
C CYS A 18 1.99 17.10 -60.84
N ILE A 19 0.79 17.61 -60.65
CA ILE A 19 0.22 18.73 -61.39
C ILE A 19 1.05 19.98 -61.17
N ILE A 20 1.40 20.33 -59.96
CA ILE A 20 2.21 21.50 -59.64
C ILE A 20 3.59 21.38 -60.23
N THR A 21 4.20 20.17 -60.19
CA THR A 21 5.49 19.89 -60.80
C THR A 21 5.46 20.18 -62.31
N HIS A 22 4.43 19.65 -62.97
CA HIS A 22 4.28 19.84 -64.45
C HIS A 22 4.09 21.32 -64.76
N ILE A 23 3.29 22.06 -64.02
CA ILE A 23 3.06 23.50 -64.25
C ILE A 23 4.36 24.30 -64.02
N CYS A 24 5.15 23.97 -63.01
CA CYS A 24 6.34 24.72 -62.61
C CYS A 24 7.55 24.44 -63.49
N THR A 25 7.72 23.20 -64.01
CA THR A 25 8.95 22.75 -64.64
C THR A 25 8.72 22.17 -66.02
N GLY A 26 7.47 22.11 -66.54
CA GLY A 26 7.10 21.57 -67.83
C GLY A 26 7.12 20.05 -67.94
N SER A 27 7.69 19.33 -66.97
CA SER A 27 7.66 17.86 -66.95
C SER A 27 7.82 17.36 -65.51
N VAL A 28 7.24 16.19 -65.16
CA VAL A 28 7.29 15.59 -63.87
C VAL A 28 8.66 14.93 -63.56
N LEU A 29 9.38 14.49 -64.55
CA LEU A 29 10.63 13.72 -64.47
C LEU A 29 11.79 14.42 -65.13
N ASN A 30 12.04 15.68 -64.90
CA ASN A 30 13.18 16.41 -65.43
C ASN A 30 14.29 16.52 -64.37
N SER A 31 15.56 16.62 -64.80
CA SER A 31 16.71 16.74 -63.92
C SER A 31 16.59 17.91 -62.94
N ILE A 32 15.87 18.98 -63.30
CA ILE A 32 15.61 20.15 -62.42
C ILE A 32 14.51 19.88 -61.40
N SER A 33 13.53 19.04 -61.69
CA SER A 33 12.40 18.75 -60.81
C SER A 33 12.66 17.57 -59.88
N GLN A 34 13.65 16.73 -60.16
CA GLN A 34 13.84 15.45 -59.49
C GLN A 34 14.10 15.55 -58.01
N PHE A 35 14.89 16.55 -57.57
CA PHE A 35 15.23 16.72 -56.15
C PHE A 35 14.00 17.10 -55.30
N TRP A 36 13.33 18.19 -55.62
CA TRP A 36 12.23 18.67 -54.80
C TRP A 36 10.95 17.83 -54.97
N PHE A 37 10.75 17.19 -56.16
CA PHE A 37 9.67 16.24 -56.33
C PHE A 37 9.86 15.01 -55.45
N SER A 38 11.06 14.45 -55.38
CA SER A 38 11.39 13.37 -54.46
C SER A 38 11.23 13.79 -53.00
N ALA A 39 11.66 15.01 -52.64
CA ALA A 39 11.47 15.56 -51.28
C ALA A 39 9.98 15.75 -50.96
N GLY A 40 9.17 16.19 -51.94
CA GLY A 40 7.72 16.31 -51.80
C GLY A 40 7.03 14.97 -51.61
N ILE A 41 7.39 13.94 -52.38
CA ILE A 41 6.87 12.58 -52.18
C ILE A 41 7.23 12.05 -50.79
N LEU A 42 8.49 12.21 -50.36
CA LEU A 42 8.93 11.80 -49.05
C LEU A 42 8.16 12.51 -47.95
N LEU A 43 7.91 13.80 -48.08
CA LEU A 43 7.08 14.57 -47.11
C LEU A 43 5.66 14.04 -47.09
N VAL A 44 5.03 13.77 -48.22
CA VAL A 44 3.68 13.20 -48.30
C VAL A 44 3.62 11.82 -47.66
N ILE A 45 4.61 10.96 -47.91
CA ILE A 45 4.70 9.63 -47.26
C ILE A 45 4.85 9.78 -45.73
N LEU A 46 5.78 10.61 -45.29
CA LEU A 46 6.07 10.82 -43.86
C LEU A 46 4.87 11.34 -43.10
N LEU A 47 4.12 12.28 -43.65
CA LEU A 47 3.02 12.92 -42.98
C LEU A 47 1.67 12.20 -43.09
N SER A 48 1.46 11.48 -44.21
CA SER A 48 0.17 10.84 -44.51
C SER A 48 0.11 9.35 -44.18
N LEU A 49 1.20 8.60 -44.41
CA LEU A 49 1.22 7.14 -44.27
C LEU A 49 1.83 6.66 -42.94
N ILE A 50 2.85 7.35 -42.45
CA ILE A 50 3.54 6.92 -41.24
C ILE A 50 2.81 7.48 -39.99
N ASP A 51 2.34 6.59 -39.13
CA ASP A 51 1.84 6.97 -37.80
C ASP A 51 3.01 7.47 -36.95
N GLN A 52 3.09 8.77 -36.79
CA GLN A 52 4.08 9.38 -35.92
C GLN A 52 3.63 9.19 -34.48
N PRO A 53 4.48 8.64 -33.56
CA PRO A 53 4.14 8.61 -32.16
C PRO A 53 3.93 10.05 -31.68
N PHE A 54 2.83 10.28 -31.02
CA PHE A 54 2.37 11.61 -30.63
C PHE A 54 3.30 12.31 -29.62
N PHE A 55 4.12 11.54 -28.91
CA PHE A 55 5.18 12.06 -28.05
C PHE A 55 6.53 11.93 -28.78
N SER A 56 7.01 13.05 -29.29
CA SER A 56 8.42 13.15 -29.65
C SER A 56 9.23 13.11 -28.37
N LYS A 57 9.69 11.92 -27.99
CA LYS A 57 10.71 11.80 -26.94
C LYS A 57 11.96 12.56 -27.42
N ASP A 58 12.74 13.11 -26.48
CA ASP A 58 13.96 13.86 -26.80
C ASP A 58 14.89 13.06 -27.72
N ALA A 59 14.93 11.72 -27.58
CA ALA A 59 15.64 10.82 -28.47
C ALA A 59 15.12 10.86 -29.91
N ASN A 60 13.82 10.96 -30.16
CA ASN A 60 13.25 11.03 -31.50
C ASN A 60 13.58 12.38 -32.15
N ILE A 61 13.55 13.48 -31.37
CA ILE A 61 13.95 14.81 -31.88
C ILE A 61 15.41 14.80 -32.24
N PHE A 62 16.27 14.17 -31.45
CA PHE A 62 17.68 14.00 -31.75
C PHE A 62 17.91 13.24 -33.05
N VAL A 63 17.27 12.09 -33.25
CA VAL A 63 17.38 11.29 -34.49
C VAL A 63 16.91 12.07 -35.72
N ASN A 64 15.79 12.80 -35.62
CA ASN A 64 15.27 13.64 -36.66
C ASN A 64 16.25 14.77 -37.01
N ALA A 65 16.86 15.41 -36.00
CA ALA A 65 17.86 16.46 -36.22
C ALA A 65 19.14 15.91 -36.86
N VAL A 66 19.60 14.71 -36.49
CA VAL A 66 20.73 14.01 -37.14
C VAL A 66 20.42 13.76 -38.60
N THR A 67 19.23 13.22 -38.91
CA THR A 67 18.80 12.94 -40.29
C THR A 67 18.77 14.22 -41.14
N ALA A 68 18.22 15.31 -40.57
CA ALA A 68 18.21 16.62 -41.22
C ALA A 68 19.64 17.15 -41.44
N SER A 69 20.55 16.98 -40.48
CA SER A 69 21.97 17.38 -40.60
C SER A 69 22.69 16.66 -41.71
N ILE A 70 22.49 15.35 -41.87
CA ILE A 70 23.07 14.56 -42.94
C ILE A 70 22.54 15.05 -44.27
N SER A 71 21.26 15.35 -44.40
CA SER A 71 20.67 15.87 -45.62
C SER A 71 21.24 17.25 -46.03
N LEU A 72 21.53 18.11 -45.02
CA LEU A 72 22.16 19.40 -45.25
C LEU A 72 23.60 19.29 -45.81
N LEU A 73 24.36 18.26 -45.41
CA LEU A 73 25.71 18.00 -45.91
C LEU A 73 25.76 17.64 -47.43
N LEU A 74 24.65 17.18 -47.98
CA LEU A 74 24.54 16.82 -49.41
C LEU A 74 24.32 18.04 -50.30
N ILE A 75 24.15 19.25 -49.75
CA ILE A 75 23.90 20.46 -50.52
C ILE A 75 25.21 21.00 -51.04
N PRO A 76 25.29 21.38 -52.38
CA PRO A 76 26.46 21.94 -52.97
C PRO A 76 26.88 23.28 -52.33
N LYS A 77 28.19 23.55 -52.25
CA LYS A 77 28.74 24.74 -51.57
C LYS A 77 28.32 26.07 -52.19
N ASP A 78 28.03 26.10 -53.46
CA ASP A 78 27.54 27.28 -54.19
C ASP A 78 26.15 27.75 -53.77
N LYS A 79 25.41 26.90 -53.04
CA LYS A 79 24.07 27.21 -52.44
C LYS A 79 24.13 27.74 -51.00
N TYR A 80 25.32 27.92 -50.43
CA TYR A 80 25.47 28.39 -49.05
C TYR A 80 25.24 29.89 -48.94
N ASN A 81 24.00 30.25 -48.60
CA ASN A 81 23.59 31.64 -48.36
C ASN A 81 23.14 31.83 -46.93
N TRP A 82 22.70 33.04 -46.56
CA TRP A 82 22.24 33.33 -45.19
C TRP A 82 21.05 32.47 -44.76
N ILE A 83 20.15 32.09 -45.72
CA ILE A 83 18.99 31.21 -45.44
C ILE A 83 19.48 29.79 -45.12
N PHE A 84 20.53 29.32 -45.79
CA PHE A 84 21.18 28.04 -45.50
C PHE A 84 21.70 28.02 -44.05
N TRP A 85 22.44 29.04 -43.65
CA TRP A 85 23.01 29.11 -42.31
C TRP A 85 21.96 29.26 -41.20
N THR A 86 20.86 29.97 -41.44
CA THR A 86 19.75 30.03 -40.46
C THR A 86 19.12 28.66 -40.23
N PHE A 87 18.97 27.87 -41.30
CA PHE A 87 18.42 26.53 -41.17
C PHE A 87 19.41 25.56 -40.50
N VAL A 88 20.70 25.66 -40.80
CA VAL A 88 21.76 24.93 -40.08
C VAL A 88 21.73 25.24 -38.63
N GLY A 89 21.60 26.52 -38.26
CA GLY A 89 21.46 26.95 -36.82
C GLY A 89 20.27 26.34 -36.14
N TYR A 90 19.12 26.28 -36.80
CA TYR A 90 17.91 25.63 -36.28
C TYR A 90 18.10 24.14 -36.06
N VAL A 91 18.66 23.40 -37.02
CA VAL A 91 18.91 21.96 -36.88
C VAL A 91 19.95 21.68 -35.78
N LEU A 92 21.02 22.50 -35.73
CA LEU A 92 22.06 22.41 -34.68
C LEU A 92 21.47 22.65 -33.28
N TYR A 93 20.58 23.65 -33.15
CA TYR A 93 19.88 23.90 -31.91
C TYR A 93 19.09 22.64 -31.45
N LEU A 94 18.30 22.03 -32.35
CA LEU A 94 17.55 20.83 -32.01
C LEU A 94 18.47 19.66 -31.63
N LEU A 95 19.59 19.49 -32.32
CA LEU A 95 20.55 18.43 -32.03
C LEU A 95 21.19 18.58 -30.66
N VAL A 96 21.70 19.78 -30.37
CA VAL A 96 22.38 20.06 -29.08
C VAL A 96 21.40 20.07 -27.91
N SER A 97 20.26 20.74 -28.03
CA SER A 97 19.27 20.84 -26.97
C SER A 97 18.64 19.48 -26.64
N SER A 98 18.33 18.64 -27.64
CA SER A 98 17.78 17.30 -27.40
C SER A 98 18.81 16.37 -26.74
N TYR A 99 20.10 16.47 -27.15
CA TYR A 99 21.19 15.72 -26.52
C TYR A 99 21.37 16.11 -25.03
N ILE A 100 21.41 17.42 -24.74
CA ILE A 100 21.50 17.92 -23.38
C ILE A 100 20.32 17.45 -22.54
N LEU A 101 19.09 17.51 -23.06
CA LEU A 101 17.90 17.04 -22.37
C LEU A 101 17.97 15.55 -22.04
N MET A 102 18.41 14.71 -22.97
CA MET A 102 18.59 13.27 -22.74
C MET A 102 19.61 13.00 -21.63
N TRP A 103 20.67 13.81 -21.55
CA TRP A 103 21.71 13.67 -20.51
C TRP A 103 21.24 14.17 -19.15
N VAL A 104 20.60 15.34 -19.08
CA VAL A 104 20.11 15.97 -17.84
C VAL A 104 18.97 15.15 -17.20
N ARG A 105 18.10 14.56 -18.00
CA ARG A 105 16.97 13.74 -17.53
C ARG A 105 17.33 12.32 -17.07
N LYS A 106 18.59 11.93 -17.15
CA LYS A 106 19.07 10.69 -16.49
C LYS A 106 18.92 10.77 -14.98
N ASN A 107 18.95 12.00 -14.40
CA ASN A 107 18.70 12.20 -12.98
C ASN A 107 17.29 12.79 -12.78
N PRO A 108 16.37 12.09 -12.07
CA PRO A 108 14.98 12.51 -11.87
C PRO A 108 14.84 13.89 -11.21
N LEU A 109 15.76 14.25 -10.33
CA LEU A 109 15.77 15.55 -9.63
C LEU A 109 15.96 16.77 -10.56
N ASN A 110 16.51 16.56 -11.75
CA ASN A 110 16.70 17.62 -12.72
C ASN A 110 15.47 17.86 -13.61
N GLU A 111 14.53 16.93 -13.62
CA GLU A 111 13.33 17.02 -14.48
C GLU A 111 12.38 18.14 -14.01
N GLU A 112 12.42 18.49 -12.73
CA GLU A 112 11.57 19.54 -12.12
C GLU A 112 12.10 20.98 -12.36
N LYS A 113 13.29 21.14 -12.89
CA LYS A 113 13.85 22.47 -13.15
C LYS A 113 13.10 23.17 -14.28
N SER A 114 12.58 24.37 -14.01
CA SER A 114 11.77 25.17 -14.94
C SER A 114 12.43 25.40 -16.33
N VAL A 115 13.76 25.56 -16.34
CA VAL A 115 14.53 25.73 -17.57
C VAL A 115 14.53 24.45 -18.43
N VAL A 116 14.67 23.28 -17.81
CA VAL A 116 14.63 21.97 -18.49
C VAL A 116 13.25 21.75 -19.11
N GLN A 117 12.21 22.09 -18.38
CA GLN A 117 10.83 22.00 -18.89
C GLN A 117 10.56 22.96 -20.02
N LEU A 118 11.06 24.19 -19.96
CA LEU A 118 10.91 25.19 -21.03
C LEU A 118 11.57 24.72 -22.33
N ILE A 119 12.83 24.28 -22.26
CA ILE A 119 13.56 23.79 -23.45
C ILE A 119 12.87 22.55 -24.01
N ALA A 120 12.43 21.63 -23.15
CA ALA A 120 11.68 20.45 -23.58
C ALA A 120 10.35 20.82 -24.27
N ARG A 121 9.65 21.83 -23.80
CA ARG A 121 8.41 22.32 -24.42
C ARG A 121 8.67 22.93 -25.78
N ILE A 122 9.71 23.77 -25.92
CA ILE A 122 10.11 24.33 -27.22
C ILE A 122 10.49 23.21 -28.18
N ASN A 123 11.34 22.28 -27.76
CA ASN A 123 11.76 21.15 -28.62
C ASN A 123 10.59 20.29 -29.07
N ARG A 124 9.58 20.07 -28.22
CA ARG A 124 8.36 19.32 -28.61
C ARG A 124 7.55 20.02 -29.68
N ILE A 125 7.59 21.34 -29.78
CA ILE A 125 6.86 22.10 -30.79
C ILE A 125 7.66 22.14 -32.09
N VAL A 126 8.91 22.60 -32.02
CA VAL A 126 9.72 22.86 -33.23
C VAL A 126 10.44 21.61 -33.75
N GLY A 127 10.73 20.61 -32.92
CA GLY A 127 11.39 19.36 -33.27
C GLY A 127 10.46 18.24 -33.70
N LYS A 128 9.14 18.48 -33.83
CA LYS A 128 8.23 17.48 -34.43
C LYS A 128 8.66 17.15 -35.86
N PRO A 129 8.60 15.87 -36.27
CA PRO A 129 8.92 15.47 -37.63
C PRO A 129 8.15 16.29 -38.67
N GLN A 130 6.86 16.54 -38.41
CA GLN A 130 5.99 17.34 -39.28
C GLN A 130 6.50 18.77 -39.48
N THR A 131 6.92 19.42 -38.38
CA THR A 131 7.45 20.79 -38.44
C THR A 131 8.81 20.80 -39.11
N LEU A 132 9.73 19.93 -38.71
CA LEU A 132 11.10 19.89 -39.21
C LEU A 132 11.13 19.58 -40.70
N PHE A 133 10.48 18.49 -41.15
CA PHE A 133 10.54 18.06 -42.53
C PHE A 133 9.67 18.90 -43.47
N SER A 134 8.56 19.51 -43.01
CA SER A 134 7.81 20.45 -43.80
C SER A 134 8.55 21.76 -44.01
N LEU A 135 9.27 22.26 -43.00
CA LEU A 135 10.17 23.40 -43.14
C LEU A 135 11.35 23.07 -44.03
N PHE A 136 11.89 21.86 -43.97
CA PHE A 136 12.94 21.39 -44.85
C PHE A 136 12.50 21.37 -46.32
N PHE A 137 11.30 20.92 -46.64
CA PHE A 137 10.72 20.93 -47.94
C PHE A 137 10.55 22.37 -48.51
N LEU A 138 9.96 23.27 -47.73
CA LEU A 138 9.77 24.67 -48.11
C LEU A 138 11.10 25.37 -48.31
N TRP A 139 12.06 25.14 -47.43
CA TRP A 139 13.42 25.66 -47.54
C TRP A 139 14.12 25.14 -48.81
N GLY A 140 14.00 23.85 -49.10
CA GLY A 140 14.53 23.25 -50.33
C GLY A 140 13.96 23.87 -51.61
N ALA A 141 12.65 24.13 -51.60
CA ALA A 141 11.99 24.83 -52.71
C ALA A 141 12.52 26.27 -52.88
N ILE A 142 12.72 27.01 -51.79
CA ILE A 142 13.33 28.37 -51.81
C ILE A 142 14.74 28.34 -52.37
N GLN A 143 15.57 27.38 -51.93
CA GLN A 143 16.94 27.22 -52.39
C GLN A 143 17.04 26.87 -53.90
N GLN A 144 16.11 26.06 -54.38
CA GLN A 144 16.11 25.60 -55.78
C GLN A 144 15.61 26.67 -56.76
N PHE A 145 14.53 27.39 -56.39
CA PHE A 145 13.84 28.30 -57.32
C PHE A 145 14.07 29.79 -57.01
N GLY A 146 14.60 30.11 -55.82
CA GLY A 146 14.73 31.49 -55.33
C GLY A 146 13.44 32.05 -54.75
N LEU A 147 13.55 32.96 -53.78
CA LEU A 147 12.43 33.50 -53.04
C LEU A 147 11.42 34.31 -53.87
N TYR A 148 11.89 34.92 -54.97
CA TYR A 148 11.09 35.81 -55.82
C TYR A 148 10.66 35.15 -57.14
N SER A 149 10.84 33.85 -57.28
CA SER A 149 10.45 33.13 -58.51
C SER A 149 8.94 32.96 -58.60
N LYS A 150 8.38 33.07 -59.81
CA LYS A 150 6.96 32.78 -60.08
C LYS A 150 6.59 31.33 -59.74
N THR A 151 7.54 30.41 -59.72
CA THR A 151 7.33 28.98 -59.46
C THR A 151 7.19 28.68 -57.98
N ILE A 152 7.61 29.57 -57.08
CA ILE A 152 7.53 29.34 -55.65
C ILE A 152 6.08 29.49 -55.10
N ILE A 153 5.26 30.29 -55.77
CA ILE A 153 3.87 30.58 -55.33
C ILE A 153 3.01 29.30 -55.30
N PRO A 154 2.94 28.51 -56.36
CA PRO A 154 2.20 27.24 -56.38
C PRO A 154 2.74 26.24 -55.31
N LEU A 155 4.05 26.17 -55.12
CA LEU A 155 4.69 25.31 -54.15
C LEU A 155 4.39 25.71 -52.68
N PHE A 156 4.33 27.02 -52.43
CA PHE A 156 3.94 27.53 -51.15
C PHE A 156 2.48 27.19 -50.81
N TRP A 157 1.57 27.37 -51.81
CA TRP A 157 0.17 26.99 -51.63
C TRP A 157 0.00 25.47 -51.48
N PHE A 158 0.76 24.65 -52.19
CA PHE A 158 0.79 23.20 -51.98
C PHE A 158 1.20 22.87 -50.51
N TRP A 159 2.26 23.50 -50.04
CA TRP A 159 2.71 23.31 -48.66
C TRP A 159 1.65 23.73 -47.61
N VAL A 160 1.00 24.88 -47.80
CA VAL A 160 -0.08 25.34 -46.92
C VAL A 160 -1.27 24.38 -46.94
N ILE A 161 -1.76 23.99 -48.12
CA ILE A 161 -2.90 23.09 -48.26
C ILE A 161 -2.56 21.73 -47.65
N PHE A 162 -1.36 21.22 -47.90
CA PHE A 162 -0.93 19.95 -47.34
C PHE A 162 -0.85 19.96 -45.85
N LEU A 163 -0.33 21.04 -45.21
CA LEU A 163 -0.31 21.19 -43.78
C LEU A 163 -1.72 21.27 -43.21
N LEU A 164 -2.61 22.02 -43.83
CA LEU A 164 -4.01 22.14 -43.40
C LEU A 164 -4.75 20.79 -43.41
N LEU A 165 -4.55 20.00 -44.47
CA LEU A 165 -5.12 18.65 -44.60
C LEU A 165 -4.62 17.68 -43.52
N ASN A 166 -3.40 17.89 -43.01
CA ASN A 166 -2.82 17.08 -41.95
C ASN A 166 -3.16 17.55 -40.53
N ILE A 167 -3.91 18.66 -40.39
CA ILE A 167 -4.44 19.07 -39.07
C ILE A 167 -5.59 18.13 -38.69
N PRO A 168 -5.54 17.44 -37.52
CA PRO A 168 -6.57 16.45 -37.15
C PRO A 168 -7.98 16.99 -37.17
N SER A 169 -8.18 18.24 -36.75
CA SER A 169 -9.49 18.91 -36.76
C SER A 169 -10.06 19.08 -38.16
N VAL A 170 -9.24 19.51 -39.10
CA VAL A 170 -9.65 19.70 -40.50
C VAL A 170 -9.89 18.34 -41.18
N ALA A 171 -9.04 17.36 -40.91
CA ALA A 171 -9.22 16.01 -41.38
C ALA A 171 -10.51 15.37 -40.88
N ASN A 172 -10.85 15.59 -39.62
CA ASN A 172 -12.10 15.10 -39.05
C ASN A 172 -13.35 15.79 -39.61
N VAL A 173 -13.29 17.10 -39.87
CA VAL A 173 -14.38 17.84 -40.56
C VAL A 173 -14.58 17.29 -41.97
N ILE A 174 -13.53 17.11 -42.73
CA ILE A 174 -13.62 16.53 -44.09
C ILE A 174 -14.16 15.10 -44.02
N ALA A 175 -13.70 14.29 -43.05
CA ALA A 175 -14.21 12.94 -42.82
C ALA A 175 -15.72 12.92 -42.54
N SER A 176 -16.22 13.88 -41.73
CA SER A 176 -17.64 13.95 -41.39
C SER A 176 -18.54 14.27 -42.61
N PHE A 177 -18.02 14.91 -43.66
CA PHE A 177 -18.76 15.11 -44.90
C PHE A 177 -18.88 13.84 -45.78
N PHE A 178 -17.96 12.88 -45.60
CA PHE A 178 -17.98 11.62 -46.31
C PHE A 178 -18.58 10.45 -45.53
N GLU A 179 -18.68 10.56 -44.22
CA GLU A 179 -19.45 9.65 -43.37
C GLU A 179 -20.95 9.95 -43.53
N ARG A 180 -21.55 9.51 -44.62
CA ARG A 180 -23.00 9.44 -44.76
C ARG A 180 -23.54 8.48 -43.72
N SER A 181 -24.35 9.04 -42.81
CA SER A 181 -25.19 8.42 -41.83
C SER A 181 -25.57 6.96 -42.14
N GLU A 182 -24.92 6.03 -41.57
CA GLU A 182 -25.57 4.84 -41.06
C GLU A 182 -26.24 5.28 -39.74
N GLN A 183 -27.48 5.77 -39.88
CA GLN A 183 -28.41 5.84 -38.73
C GLN A 183 -28.73 4.42 -38.34
N GLU A 184 -27.90 3.87 -37.50
CA GLU A 184 -28.21 2.63 -36.81
C GLU A 184 -28.30 2.88 -35.31
N SER A 185 -29.48 2.51 -34.84
CA SER A 185 -29.87 2.19 -33.48
C SER A 185 -29.00 2.84 -32.36
N LYS A 186 -29.67 3.49 -31.45
CA LYS A 186 -29.19 4.05 -30.17
C LYS A 186 -28.48 3.01 -29.29
N THR A 187 -27.47 2.35 -29.79
CA THR A 187 -26.48 1.64 -28.98
C THR A 187 -25.55 2.68 -28.41
N ALA A 188 -25.37 2.66 -27.12
CA ALA A 188 -24.51 3.60 -26.38
C ALA A 188 -23.03 3.36 -26.71
N ILE A 189 -22.62 3.60 -27.98
CA ILE A 189 -21.23 3.50 -28.41
C ILE A 189 -20.43 4.58 -27.71
N VAL A 190 -19.41 4.18 -26.95
CA VAL A 190 -18.58 5.11 -26.19
C VAL A 190 -17.20 5.31 -26.84
N GLY A 191 -16.74 4.37 -27.63
CA GLY A 191 -15.43 4.49 -28.27
C GLY A 191 -15.11 3.34 -29.21
N HIS A 192 -13.85 3.36 -29.68
CA HIS A 192 -13.29 2.35 -30.57
C HIS A 192 -12.09 1.67 -29.89
N LEU A 193 -12.05 0.36 -29.99
CA LEU A 193 -10.91 -0.43 -29.56
C LEU A 193 -9.72 -0.11 -30.47
N PHE A 194 -8.61 0.29 -29.87
CA PHE A 194 -7.41 0.69 -30.59
C PHE A 194 -6.29 -0.35 -30.51
N GLY A 195 -6.15 -1.00 -29.36
CA GLY A 195 -5.08 -1.96 -29.14
C GLY A 195 -5.27 -2.81 -27.90
N VAL A 196 -4.37 -3.76 -27.73
CA VAL A 196 -4.33 -4.67 -26.59
C VAL A 196 -2.97 -4.54 -25.90
N GLN A 197 -2.95 -4.29 -24.61
CA GLN A 197 -1.72 -4.15 -23.82
C GLN A 197 -1.33 -5.48 -23.15
N GLY A 198 -2.10 -6.51 -23.26
CA GLY A 198 -1.90 -7.83 -22.67
C GLY A 198 -3.14 -8.69 -22.92
N LYS A 199 -3.15 -9.92 -22.45
CA LYS A 199 -4.28 -10.82 -22.71
C LYS A 199 -5.63 -10.30 -22.23
N GLU A 200 -5.63 -9.44 -21.19
CA GLU A 200 -6.83 -9.02 -20.46
C GLU A 200 -7.05 -7.51 -20.48
N ILE A 201 -6.10 -6.71 -20.99
CA ILE A 201 -6.14 -5.25 -20.99
C ILE A 201 -6.31 -4.72 -22.40
N PHE A 202 -7.42 -4.02 -22.62
CA PHE A 202 -7.80 -3.43 -23.90
C PHE A 202 -7.75 -1.90 -23.83
N LEU A 203 -7.16 -1.29 -24.85
CA LEU A 203 -7.03 0.16 -24.99
C LEU A 203 -8.12 0.66 -25.91
N THR A 204 -8.95 1.57 -25.42
CA THR A 204 -10.08 2.14 -26.15
C THR A 204 -9.93 3.64 -26.26
N LYS A 205 -10.03 4.16 -27.49
CA LYS A 205 -10.14 5.58 -27.76
C LYS A 205 -11.61 5.96 -27.68
N LEU A 206 -11.94 6.95 -26.82
CA LEU A 206 -13.29 7.41 -26.64
C LEU A 206 -13.73 8.34 -27.77
N LEU A 207 -15.03 8.35 -28.07
CA LEU A 207 -15.65 9.35 -28.93
C LEU A 207 -15.65 10.72 -28.23
N PRO A 208 -15.78 11.84 -28.96
CA PRO A 208 -15.97 13.16 -28.37
C PRO A 208 -17.08 13.18 -27.34
N PHE A 209 -16.94 14.02 -26.32
CA PHE A 209 -17.81 14.02 -25.14
C PHE A 209 -19.30 14.30 -25.45
N ASP A 210 -19.55 15.07 -26.47
CA ASP A 210 -20.88 15.42 -26.99
C ASP A 210 -21.60 14.27 -27.71
N LYS A 211 -20.84 13.23 -28.13
CA LYS A 211 -21.35 12.11 -28.94
C LYS A 211 -21.41 10.77 -28.19
N ARG A 212 -21.14 10.75 -26.89
CA ARG A 212 -21.10 9.52 -26.11
C ARG A 212 -21.74 9.64 -24.75
N GLU A 213 -22.11 8.53 -24.16
CA GLU A 213 -22.50 8.47 -22.77
C GLU A 213 -21.28 8.71 -21.85
N LYS A 214 -21.55 9.29 -20.67
CA LYS A 214 -20.53 9.51 -19.66
C LYS A 214 -20.07 8.17 -19.09
N LEU A 215 -18.76 7.93 -19.14
CA LEU A 215 -18.11 6.80 -18.50
C LEU A 215 -17.36 7.25 -17.26
N SER A 216 -17.49 6.45 -16.23
CA SER A 216 -16.77 6.58 -14.96
C SER A 216 -15.84 5.38 -14.76
N LEU A 217 -14.93 5.49 -13.79
CA LEU A 217 -14.11 4.37 -13.37
C LEU A 217 -15.00 3.22 -12.91
N PHE A 218 -14.63 2.00 -13.28
CA PHE A 218 -15.35 0.75 -13.03
C PHE A 218 -16.75 0.66 -13.67
N ASP A 219 -17.04 1.51 -14.68
CA ASP A 219 -18.24 1.28 -15.50
C ASP A 219 -18.06 0.04 -16.37
N PRO A 220 -19.10 -0.81 -16.47
CA PRO A 220 -19.06 -1.99 -17.30
C PRO A 220 -19.22 -1.61 -18.79
N VAL A 221 -18.43 -2.28 -19.63
CA VAL A 221 -18.43 -2.11 -21.07
C VAL A 221 -18.44 -3.46 -21.77
N GLU A 222 -19.01 -3.50 -22.98
CA GLU A 222 -18.98 -4.66 -23.85
C GLU A 222 -18.44 -4.30 -25.23
N PHE A 223 -17.74 -5.23 -25.86
CA PHE A 223 -17.15 -5.05 -27.19
C PHE A 223 -16.87 -6.40 -27.86
N LYS A 224 -16.63 -6.36 -29.15
CA LYS A 224 -16.16 -7.50 -29.92
C LYS A 224 -14.74 -7.29 -30.36
N TYR A 225 -13.90 -8.31 -30.22
CA TYR A 225 -12.51 -8.27 -30.66
C TYR A 225 -12.22 -9.46 -31.60
N LYS A 226 -11.60 -9.16 -32.73
CA LYS A 226 -11.27 -10.15 -33.74
C LYS A 226 -9.87 -10.73 -33.50
N ILE A 227 -9.80 -12.03 -33.26
CA ILE A 227 -8.55 -12.79 -33.12
C ILE A 227 -8.46 -13.74 -34.32
N GLY A 228 -7.58 -13.46 -35.25
CA GLY A 228 -7.53 -14.23 -36.50
C GLY A 228 -8.82 -14.08 -37.32
N ASN A 229 -9.53 -15.18 -37.53
CA ASN A 229 -10.81 -15.20 -38.24
C ASN A 229 -12.05 -15.23 -37.33
N GLU A 230 -11.87 -15.32 -36.01
CA GLU A 230 -12.97 -15.39 -35.06
C GLU A 230 -13.19 -14.03 -34.38
N THR A 231 -14.45 -13.65 -34.24
CA THR A 231 -14.85 -12.46 -33.49
C THR A 231 -15.42 -12.89 -32.14
N ILE A 232 -14.73 -12.56 -31.07
CA ILE A 232 -15.04 -12.96 -29.71
C ILE A 232 -15.68 -11.77 -28.96
N PRO A 233 -16.85 -11.96 -28.32
CA PRO A 233 -17.43 -10.93 -27.45
C PRO A 233 -16.74 -10.89 -26.09
N TYR A 234 -16.37 -9.68 -25.66
CA TYR A 234 -15.77 -9.39 -24.37
C TYR A 234 -16.67 -8.50 -23.53
N ARG A 235 -16.62 -8.71 -22.22
CA ARG A 235 -17.17 -7.84 -21.20
C ARG A 235 -16.08 -7.46 -20.24
N GLY A 236 -16.01 -6.18 -19.91
CA GLY A 236 -14.96 -5.66 -19.06
C GLY A 236 -15.42 -4.45 -18.26
N ILE A 237 -14.54 -3.95 -17.44
CA ILE A 237 -14.72 -2.73 -16.66
C ILE A 237 -13.63 -1.72 -16.99
N VAL A 238 -13.97 -0.44 -16.91
CA VAL A 238 -13.02 0.66 -17.08
C VAL A 238 -12.13 0.76 -15.86
N ILE A 239 -10.81 0.52 -15.99
CA ILE A 239 -9.86 0.57 -14.88
C ILE A 239 -8.98 1.81 -14.88
N ASP A 240 -8.95 2.57 -15.98
CA ASP A 240 -8.17 3.78 -16.10
C ASP A 240 -8.78 4.70 -17.18
N ASN A 241 -8.64 6.01 -16.97
CA ASN A 241 -9.12 7.03 -17.90
C ASN A 241 -8.07 8.14 -17.97
N TYR A 242 -7.54 8.40 -19.14
CA TYR A 242 -6.43 9.35 -19.34
C TYR A 242 -6.55 10.09 -20.66
N PHE A 243 -5.92 11.25 -20.71
CA PHE A 243 -5.81 12.04 -21.93
C PHE A 243 -4.48 11.74 -22.62
N LEU A 244 -4.57 11.46 -23.90
CA LEU A 244 -3.42 11.31 -24.75
C LEU A 244 -3.69 12.16 -26.00
N ASN A 245 -2.94 13.26 -26.16
CA ASN A 245 -3.00 14.12 -27.34
C ASN A 245 -4.36 14.74 -27.64
N GLU A 246 -4.95 15.39 -26.67
CA GLU A 246 -6.27 15.98 -26.77
C GLU A 246 -7.41 14.97 -26.97
N GLU A 247 -7.07 13.67 -26.97
CA GLU A 247 -8.02 12.57 -27.08
C GLU A 247 -8.16 11.84 -25.75
N GLN A 248 -9.35 11.43 -25.43
CA GLN A 248 -9.61 10.69 -24.21
C GLN A 248 -9.53 9.18 -24.47
N TRP A 249 -8.80 8.50 -23.62
CA TRP A 249 -8.55 7.06 -23.71
C TRP A 249 -8.94 6.37 -22.40
N ILE A 250 -9.37 5.12 -22.50
CA ILE A 250 -9.61 4.27 -21.36
C ILE A 250 -8.85 2.95 -21.50
N LYS A 251 -8.51 2.37 -20.34
CA LYS A 251 -8.11 0.96 -20.24
C LYS A 251 -9.30 0.16 -19.73
N VAL A 252 -9.56 -0.93 -20.40
CA VAL A 252 -10.61 -1.89 -20.04
C VAL A 252 -9.97 -3.19 -19.62
N LEU A 253 -10.29 -3.64 -18.41
CA LEU A 253 -9.95 -4.97 -17.91
C LEU A 253 -11.08 -5.92 -18.26
N ALA A 254 -10.77 -6.96 -19.03
CA ALA A 254 -11.71 -7.99 -19.45
C ALA A 254 -11.07 -9.37 -19.28
N ASN A 255 -11.26 -9.96 -18.12
CA ASN A 255 -10.85 -11.32 -17.78
C ASN A 255 -12.06 -12.18 -17.43
N GLU A 256 -11.85 -13.47 -17.20
CA GLU A 256 -12.94 -14.41 -16.88
C GLU A 256 -13.66 -14.07 -15.57
N GLU A 257 -12.98 -13.49 -14.60
CA GLU A 257 -13.55 -13.06 -13.33
C GLU A 257 -14.51 -11.88 -13.52
N ILE A 258 -14.10 -10.86 -14.26
CA ILE A 258 -14.96 -9.72 -14.59
C ILE A 258 -16.12 -10.15 -15.50
N LYS A 259 -15.87 -11.03 -16.46
CA LYS A 259 -16.91 -11.59 -17.33
C LYS A 259 -17.98 -12.33 -16.53
N ALA A 260 -17.59 -13.06 -15.47
CA ALA A 260 -18.52 -13.77 -14.61
C ALA A 260 -19.52 -12.84 -13.88
N PHE A 261 -19.12 -11.62 -13.52
CA PHE A 261 -20.04 -10.64 -12.91
C PHE A 261 -21.24 -10.30 -13.80
N PHE A 262 -21.03 -10.28 -15.09
CA PHE A 262 -22.03 -9.82 -16.07
C PHE A 262 -22.63 -10.99 -16.89
N LYS A 263 -22.50 -12.23 -16.40
CA LYS A 263 -22.90 -13.44 -17.14
C LYS A 263 -24.39 -13.45 -17.50
N ASP A 264 -25.25 -13.00 -16.60
CA ASP A 264 -26.70 -13.07 -16.75
C ASP A 264 -27.30 -11.91 -17.56
N ILE A 265 -26.47 -10.93 -17.95
CA ILE A 265 -26.91 -9.79 -18.75
C ILE A 265 -26.91 -10.20 -20.22
N PRO A 266 -27.98 -9.91 -20.99
CA PRO A 266 -28.03 -10.25 -22.41
C PRO A 266 -26.96 -9.50 -23.19
N THR A 267 -26.31 -10.19 -24.15
CA THR A 267 -25.29 -9.59 -25.02
C THR A 267 -25.96 -8.79 -26.14
N ASN A 268 -25.50 -7.57 -26.38
CA ASN A 268 -25.98 -6.79 -27.50
C ASN A 268 -25.42 -7.35 -28.81
N LYS A 269 -26.27 -7.99 -29.62
CA LYS A 269 -25.91 -8.64 -30.87
C LYS A 269 -25.52 -7.64 -31.99
N SER A 270 -25.94 -6.37 -31.88
CA SER A 270 -25.75 -5.34 -32.91
C SER A 270 -24.45 -4.55 -32.78
N ILE A 271 -23.54 -4.91 -31.85
CA ILE A 271 -22.25 -4.23 -31.72
C ILE A 271 -21.39 -4.61 -32.93
N GLY A 272 -20.93 -3.58 -33.68
CA GLY A 272 -19.97 -3.75 -34.74
C GLY A 272 -18.58 -4.13 -34.26
N ASP A 273 -17.75 -4.69 -35.11
CA ASP A 273 -16.37 -5.06 -34.77
C ASP A 273 -15.57 -3.84 -34.32
N SER A 274 -14.84 -3.98 -33.21
CA SER A 274 -13.99 -2.94 -32.61
C SER A 274 -14.73 -1.74 -31.98
N TYR A 275 -16.05 -1.72 -31.91
CA TYR A 275 -16.80 -0.72 -31.15
C TYR A 275 -16.91 -1.14 -29.69
N VAL A 276 -16.75 -0.17 -28.79
CA VAL A 276 -16.94 -0.35 -27.35
C VAL A 276 -18.22 0.36 -26.95
N CYS A 277 -19.10 -0.37 -26.29
CA CYS A 277 -20.39 0.13 -25.82
C CYS A 277 -20.45 0.06 -24.30
N LYS A 278 -21.13 1.01 -23.67
CA LYS A 278 -21.46 0.90 -22.26
C LYS A 278 -22.50 -0.20 -22.09
N LEU A 279 -22.27 -1.10 -21.14
CA LEU A 279 -23.22 -2.16 -20.85
C LEU A 279 -24.46 -1.55 -20.18
N ALA A 280 -25.64 -1.85 -20.68
CA ALA A 280 -26.90 -1.33 -20.18
C ALA A 280 -27.28 -2.04 -18.86
N VAL A 281 -26.71 -1.55 -17.76
CA VAL A 281 -26.96 -2.02 -16.40
C VAL A 281 -27.45 -0.83 -15.57
N SER A 282 -28.55 -0.99 -14.85
CA SER A 282 -29.01 0.03 -13.93
C SER A 282 -28.01 0.24 -12.78
N GLU A 283 -27.95 1.43 -12.20
CA GLU A 283 -27.03 1.71 -11.06
C GLU A 283 -27.30 0.78 -9.87
N ASN A 284 -28.53 0.32 -9.67
CA ASN A 284 -28.86 -0.61 -8.60
C ASN A 284 -28.36 -2.04 -8.90
N GLU A 285 -28.56 -2.52 -10.12
CA GLU A 285 -28.01 -3.82 -10.55
C GLU A 285 -26.47 -3.79 -10.51
N LYS A 286 -25.86 -2.70 -10.95
CA LYS A 286 -24.41 -2.52 -10.86
C LYS A 286 -23.90 -2.61 -9.42
N LYS A 287 -24.62 -1.99 -8.46
CA LYS A 287 -24.29 -2.06 -7.04
C LYS A 287 -24.36 -3.50 -6.50
N GLU A 288 -25.38 -4.26 -6.87
CA GLU A 288 -25.52 -5.65 -6.43
C GLU A 288 -24.47 -6.56 -7.08
N ILE A 289 -24.27 -6.45 -8.39
CA ILE A 289 -23.29 -7.26 -9.14
C ILE A 289 -21.86 -6.99 -8.63
N MET A 290 -21.55 -5.73 -8.35
CA MET A 290 -20.22 -5.30 -7.92
C MET A 290 -20.12 -5.09 -6.40
N LYS A 291 -21.02 -5.66 -5.62
CA LYS A 291 -21.13 -5.44 -4.16
C LYS A 291 -19.83 -5.74 -3.41
N THR A 292 -19.09 -6.74 -3.85
CA THR A 292 -17.82 -7.13 -3.25
C THR A 292 -16.60 -6.52 -3.95
N PHE A 293 -16.75 -6.03 -5.18
CA PHE A 293 -15.65 -5.52 -5.97
C PHE A 293 -15.15 -4.17 -5.44
N VAL A 294 -13.94 -4.14 -4.92
CA VAL A 294 -13.31 -2.94 -4.35
C VAL A 294 -12.55 -2.15 -5.39
N GLY A 295 -11.81 -2.82 -6.27
CA GLY A 295 -10.95 -2.17 -7.24
C GLY A 295 -9.91 -3.10 -7.83
N VAL A 296 -8.76 -2.55 -8.20
CA VAL A 296 -7.69 -3.30 -8.86
C VAL A 296 -6.32 -2.95 -8.27
N VAL A 297 -5.44 -3.95 -8.24
CA VAL A 297 -4.03 -3.78 -7.82
C VAL A 297 -3.31 -2.83 -8.79
N THR A 298 -2.54 -1.89 -8.24
CA THR A 298 -1.74 -0.94 -9.02
C THR A 298 -0.24 -1.16 -8.85
N GLU A 299 0.55 -0.38 -9.57
CA GLU A 299 2.02 -0.39 -9.53
C GLU A 299 2.58 -0.07 -8.12
N ASN A 300 3.84 -0.45 -7.87
CA ASN A 300 4.53 -0.33 -6.59
C ASN A 300 3.92 -1.16 -5.45
N SER A 301 3.27 -2.27 -5.80
CA SER A 301 2.91 -3.35 -4.88
C SER A 301 4.07 -4.31 -4.70
N ASP A 302 4.26 -4.83 -3.48
CA ASP A 302 5.31 -5.78 -3.12
C ASP A 302 4.74 -6.98 -2.34
N ILE A 303 5.62 -7.85 -1.81
CA ILE A 303 5.22 -9.06 -1.09
C ILE A 303 4.49 -8.74 0.23
N GLU A 304 4.87 -7.65 0.89
CA GLU A 304 4.29 -7.28 2.19
C GLU A 304 2.99 -6.49 2.02
N LYS A 305 2.96 -5.64 0.99
CA LYS A 305 1.93 -4.63 0.83
C LYS A 305 1.49 -4.46 -0.61
N ILE A 306 0.19 -4.41 -0.82
CA ILE A 306 -0.38 -4.00 -2.10
C ILE A 306 -0.86 -2.56 -2.06
N ARG A 307 -0.80 -1.91 -3.23
CA ARG A 307 -1.47 -0.66 -3.53
C ARG A 307 -2.58 -0.92 -4.53
N PHE A 308 -3.69 -0.24 -4.37
CA PHE A 308 -4.84 -0.47 -5.22
C PHE A 308 -5.64 0.81 -5.45
N ILE A 309 -6.19 0.91 -6.65
CA ILE A 309 -7.18 1.93 -7.00
C ILE A 309 -8.54 1.37 -6.60
N TYR A 310 -9.32 2.13 -5.84
CA TYR A 310 -10.60 1.64 -5.38
C TYR A 310 -11.78 2.50 -5.86
N ASN A 311 -12.94 1.88 -5.88
CA ASN A 311 -14.19 2.53 -6.22
C ASN A 311 -14.62 3.48 -5.09
N SER A 312 -14.55 4.79 -5.32
CA SER A 312 -14.90 5.83 -4.33
C SER A 312 -16.36 5.79 -3.87
N LYS A 313 -17.22 5.06 -4.56
CA LYS A 313 -18.63 4.82 -4.15
C LYS A 313 -18.74 3.74 -3.08
N MET A 314 -17.68 2.97 -2.83
CA MET A 314 -17.64 1.96 -1.77
C MET A 314 -17.15 2.57 -0.46
N HIS A 315 -17.82 2.25 0.63
CA HIS A 315 -17.38 2.64 1.96
C HIS A 315 -16.47 1.56 2.52
N ILE A 316 -15.16 1.71 2.29
CA ILE A 316 -14.14 0.86 2.89
C ILE A 316 -13.53 1.53 4.11
N LYS A 317 -13.09 0.71 5.08
CA LYS A 317 -12.52 1.17 6.35
C LYS A 317 -11.16 0.50 6.59
N SER A 318 -10.29 1.16 7.34
CA SER A 318 -9.07 0.54 7.85
C SER A 318 -9.40 -0.68 8.71
N GLY A 319 -8.60 -1.74 8.58
CA GLY A 319 -8.79 -3.02 9.25
C GLY A 319 -9.68 -4.02 8.50
N GLN A 320 -10.41 -3.62 7.46
CA GLN A 320 -11.21 -4.56 6.65
C GLN A 320 -10.36 -5.53 5.86
N LEU A 321 -10.91 -6.73 5.63
CA LEU A 321 -10.24 -7.80 4.92
C LEU A 321 -10.61 -7.77 3.43
N LEU A 322 -9.58 -7.89 2.60
CA LEU A 322 -9.67 -7.99 1.15
C LEU A 322 -9.26 -9.40 0.70
N GLU A 323 -9.86 -9.86 -0.38
CA GLU A 323 -9.52 -11.11 -1.06
C GLU A 323 -9.06 -10.82 -2.49
N ILE A 324 -7.94 -11.44 -2.89
CA ILE A 324 -7.40 -11.39 -4.26
C ILE A 324 -7.12 -12.82 -4.69
N LYS A 325 -7.64 -13.20 -5.85
CA LYS A 325 -7.32 -14.48 -6.47
C LYS A 325 -6.01 -14.39 -7.25
N SER A 326 -4.99 -15.06 -6.76
CA SER A 326 -3.69 -15.17 -7.44
C SER A 326 -3.43 -16.62 -7.84
N ARG A 327 -3.36 -16.90 -9.14
CA ARG A 327 -3.13 -18.23 -9.68
C ARG A 327 -4.10 -19.32 -9.15
N GLY A 328 -5.36 -18.91 -8.90
CA GLY A 328 -6.39 -19.82 -8.37
C GLY A 328 -6.40 -19.96 -6.85
N ILE A 329 -5.49 -19.27 -6.13
CA ILE A 329 -5.41 -19.26 -4.67
C ILE A 329 -5.97 -17.93 -4.17
N SER A 330 -6.83 -17.97 -3.14
CA SER A 330 -7.31 -16.78 -2.44
C SER A 330 -6.25 -16.28 -1.47
N VAL A 331 -5.73 -15.09 -1.71
CA VAL A 331 -4.77 -14.40 -0.85
C VAL A 331 -5.47 -13.25 -0.16
N TYR A 332 -5.34 -13.16 1.14
CA TYR A 332 -6.03 -12.18 1.97
C TYR A 332 -5.12 -11.02 2.34
N TYR A 333 -5.69 -9.82 2.32
CA TYR A 333 -5.00 -8.57 2.64
C TYR A 333 -5.85 -7.73 3.59
N GLN A 334 -5.22 -7.01 4.50
CA GLN A 334 -5.92 -6.12 5.42
C GLN A 334 -5.62 -4.67 5.10
N ILE A 335 -6.66 -3.85 4.96
CA ILE A 335 -6.54 -2.42 4.65
C ILE A 335 -5.88 -1.69 5.82
N ILE A 336 -4.82 -0.93 5.55
CA ILE A 336 -4.09 -0.16 6.55
C ILE A 336 -4.16 1.35 6.32
N ASN A 337 -4.22 1.78 5.07
CA ASN A 337 -4.16 3.21 4.74
C ASN A 337 -4.83 3.51 3.40
N ALA A 338 -5.16 4.79 3.19
CA ALA A 338 -5.54 5.32 1.89
C ALA A 338 -5.08 6.77 1.78
N TYR A 339 -4.66 7.19 0.58
CA TYR A 339 -4.21 8.54 0.31
C TYR A 339 -4.60 9.02 -1.09
N THR A 340 -4.72 10.33 -1.26
CA THR A 340 -4.90 10.95 -2.56
C THR A 340 -3.54 11.24 -3.18
N ARG A 341 -3.37 10.94 -4.47
CA ARG A 341 -2.15 11.27 -5.19
C ARG A 341 -2.30 12.65 -5.83
N GLN A 342 -1.26 13.48 -5.71
CA GLN A 342 -1.20 14.75 -6.43
C GLN A 342 -1.08 14.50 -7.93
N GLU A 343 -1.93 15.17 -8.72
CA GLU A 343 -1.83 15.14 -10.18
C GLU A 343 -0.57 15.90 -10.61
N LEU A 344 0.30 15.22 -11.34
CA LEU A 344 1.37 15.86 -12.08
C LEU A 344 0.89 15.97 -13.53
N LEU A 345 0.63 17.19 -14.00
CA LEU A 345 0.14 17.50 -15.36
C LEU A 345 1.02 16.93 -16.49
N GLU A 346 2.25 16.57 -16.19
CA GLU A 346 3.22 16.02 -17.16
C GLU A 346 3.43 14.51 -17.06
N ALA A 347 3.03 13.88 -15.97
CA ALA A 347 2.96 12.43 -15.83
C ALA A 347 1.55 11.98 -16.18
N LYS A 348 1.39 10.81 -16.82
CA LYS A 348 0.10 10.17 -17.13
C LYS A 348 -1.04 10.73 -16.26
N ASN A 349 -2.02 11.38 -16.88
CA ASN A 349 -3.18 11.96 -16.17
C ASN A 349 -3.97 10.88 -15.45
N GLN A 350 -3.53 10.52 -14.25
CA GLN A 350 -4.27 9.71 -13.30
C GLN A 350 -5.03 10.67 -12.40
N SER A 351 -6.12 11.24 -12.90
CA SER A 351 -6.92 12.17 -12.15
C SER A 351 -7.92 11.44 -11.24
N ASN A 352 -8.08 11.97 -10.03
CA ASN A 352 -9.13 11.59 -9.07
C ASN A 352 -9.08 10.16 -8.52
N TYR A 353 -7.90 9.54 -8.42
CA TYR A 353 -7.78 8.24 -7.77
C TYR A 353 -7.39 8.37 -6.31
N ILE A 354 -8.13 7.68 -5.47
CA ILE A 354 -7.69 7.39 -4.11
C ILE A 354 -6.97 6.04 -4.18
N ILE A 355 -5.76 6.01 -3.66
CA ILE A 355 -4.96 4.81 -3.59
C ILE A 355 -5.09 4.24 -2.19
N GLY A 356 -5.58 3.00 -2.09
CA GLY A 356 -5.58 2.22 -0.87
C GLY A 356 -4.28 1.44 -0.71
N GLU A 357 -3.88 1.20 0.53
CA GLU A 357 -2.79 0.29 0.89
C GLU A 357 -3.32 -0.81 1.80
N ALA A 358 -2.96 -2.06 1.51
CA ALA A 358 -3.31 -3.20 2.32
C ALA A 358 -2.11 -4.14 2.48
N ILE A 359 -1.93 -4.68 3.68
CA ILE A 359 -0.86 -5.64 4.00
C ILE A 359 -1.32 -7.07 3.74
N GLN A 360 -0.39 -7.91 3.34
CA GLN A 360 -0.67 -9.33 3.13
C GLN A 360 -0.81 -10.03 4.48
N LEU A 361 -1.96 -10.65 4.74
CA LEU A 361 -2.12 -11.66 5.77
C LEU A 361 -1.68 -13.04 5.26
N GLY A 362 -1.94 -13.31 3.99
CA GLY A 362 -1.54 -14.54 3.32
C GLY A 362 -2.70 -15.43 2.91
N VAL A 363 -2.47 -16.73 2.90
CA VAL A 363 -3.46 -17.76 2.55
C VAL A 363 -4.02 -18.35 3.83
N TRP A 364 -5.33 -18.59 3.87
CA TRP A 364 -5.95 -19.24 5.01
C TRP A 364 -5.69 -20.76 4.96
N ASP A 365 -5.14 -21.28 6.06
CA ASP A 365 -4.95 -22.70 6.30
C ASP A 365 -6.15 -23.25 7.10
N ASN A 366 -6.94 -24.11 6.50
CA ASN A 366 -8.13 -24.70 7.14
C ASN A 366 -7.80 -25.70 8.24
N GLU A 367 -6.62 -26.33 8.22
CA GLU A 367 -6.24 -27.32 9.24
C GLU A 367 -5.74 -26.63 10.49
N MET A 368 -4.90 -25.61 10.32
CA MET A 368 -4.27 -24.87 11.40
C MET A 368 -5.07 -23.63 11.84
N HIS A 369 -6.14 -23.28 11.16
CA HIS A 369 -6.99 -22.10 11.36
C HIS A 369 -6.17 -20.79 11.51
N ARG A 370 -5.23 -20.60 10.59
CA ARG A 370 -4.33 -19.44 10.60
C ARG A 370 -4.06 -18.92 9.20
N PHE A 371 -3.57 -17.68 9.14
CA PHE A 371 -3.01 -17.14 7.92
C PHE A 371 -1.53 -17.50 7.80
N ASP A 372 -1.17 -18.13 6.70
CA ASP A 372 0.21 -18.39 6.32
C ASP A 372 0.65 -17.46 5.19
N LYS A 373 1.83 -16.86 5.33
CA LYS A 373 2.38 -15.90 4.38
C LYS A 373 2.47 -16.51 2.98
N TYR A 374 1.87 -15.86 1.99
CA TYR A 374 1.86 -16.34 0.60
C TYR A 374 3.23 -16.20 -0.08
N GLY A 375 4.05 -15.24 0.34
CA GLY A 375 5.43 -15.07 -0.15
C GLY A 375 5.54 -14.59 -1.61
N TRP A 376 4.46 -14.11 -2.22
CA TRP A 376 4.44 -13.54 -3.56
C TRP A 376 3.48 -12.35 -3.69
N VAL A 377 3.59 -11.62 -4.80
CA VAL A 377 2.78 -10.45 -5.10
C VAL A 377 1.75 -10.77 -6.20
N PRO A 378 0.50 -10.27 -6.12
CA PRO A 378 -0.47 -10.39 -7.21
C PRO A 378 -0.04 -9.55 -8.42
N THR A 379 -0.52 -9.91 -9.59
CA THR A 379 -0.26 -9.16 -10.81
C THR A 379 -0.96 -7.79 -10.80
N ILE A 380 -0.36 -6.83 -11.49
CA ILE A 380 -1.01 -5.53 -11.69
C ILE A 380 -2.37 -5.71 -12.38
N ASN A 381 -3.35 -4.91 -12.01
CA ASN A 381 -4.77 -4.97 -12.42
C ASN A 381 -5.53 -6.21 -11.95
N SER A 382 -4.98 -7.03 -11.03
CA SER A 382 -5.76 -8.10 -10.40
C SER A 382 -6.97 -7.51 -9.68
N PRO A 383 -8.19 -8.05 -9.86
CA PRO A 383 -9.38 -7.64 -9.15
C PRO A 383 -9.26 -7.87 -7.65
N ILE A 384 -9.85 -6.97 -6.89
CA ILE A 384 -9.86 -7.00 -5.42
C ILE A 384 -11.29 -7.03 -4.93
N HIS A 385 -11.58 -7.95 -4.02
CA HIS A 385 -12.90 -8.12 -3.42
C HIS A 385 -12.87 -7.88 -1.92
N LEU A 386 -13.97 -7.39 -1.36
CA LEU A 386 -14.20 -7.48 0.09
C LEU A 386 -14.41 -8.94 0.45
N TYR A 387 -13.83 -9.34 1.56
CA TYR A 387 -14.09 -10.64 2.15
C TYR A 387 -15.58 -10.79 2.54
N THR A 388 -16.21 -11.91 2.19
CA THR A 388 -17.65 -12.16 2.37
C THR A 388 -17.96 -13.33 3.30
N ASN A 389 -17.15 -13.53 4.34
CA ASN A 389 -17.36 -14.62 5.32
C ASN A 389 -17.41 -16.02 4.68
N SER A 390 -16.55 -16.28 3.72
CA SER A 390 -16.46 -17.56 3.00
C SER A 390 -15.68 -18.64 3.74
N ILE A 391 -14.94 -18.27 4.79
CA ILE A 391 -14.12 -19.18 5.59
C ILE A 391 -15.00 -19.77 6.68
N GLN A 392 -15.12 -21.09 6.72
CA GLN A 392 -15.73 -21.83 7.83
C GLN A 392 -14.64 -22.17 8.84
N ILE A 393 -14.95 -22.03 10.13
CA ILE A 393 -14.05 -22.31 11.23
C ILE A 393 -14.71 -23.36 12.10
N ASP A 394 -14.03 -24.48 12.26
CA ASP A 394 -14.43 -25.53 13.18
C ASP A 394 -14.00 -25.18 14.61
N ASP A 395 -14.70 -25.71 15.61
CA ASP A 395 -14.34 -25.50 17.02
C ASP A 395 -12.94 -26.05 17.32
N MET A 396 -12.07 -25.16 17.83
CA MET A 396 -10.73 -25.52 18.27
C MET A 396 -10.62 -25.46 19.80
N PRO A 397 -10.60 -26.61 20.48
CA PRO A 397 -10.74 -26.67 21.94
C PRO A 397 -9.58 -25.99 22.72
N ASN A 398 -8.39 -25.82 22.09
CA ASN A 398 -7.23 -25.22 22.74
C ASN A 398 -7.02 -23.74 22.41
N PHE A 399 -7.88 -23.18 21.57
CA PHE A 399 -7.76 -21.79 21.15
C PHE A 399 -8.87 -20.94 21.75
N PHE A 400 -8.48 -19.75 22.15
CA PHE A 400 -9.38 -18.72 22.64
C PHE A 400 -9.56 -17.61 21.59
N GLU A 401 -10.81 -17.24 21.32
CA GLU A 401 -11.14 -16.12 20.46
C GLU A 401 -10.93 -14.81 21.21
N ILE A 402 -9.88 -14.05 20.81
CA ILE A 402 -9.57 -12.74 21.40
C ILE A 402 -10.38 -11.59 20.80
N GLY A 403 -11.03 -11.84 19.67
CA GLY A 403 -11.82 -10.88 18.92
C GLY A 403 -11.98 -11.31 17.47
N THR A 404 -12.47 -10.41 16.62
CA THR A 404 -12.69 -10.65 15.19
C THR A 404 -11.91 -9.67 14.35
N ILE A 405 -11.52 -10.06 13.14
CA ILE A 405 -11.00 -9.13 12.13
C ILE A 405 -12.08 -8.09 11.84
N SER A 406 -11.70 -6.83 11.82
CA SER A 406 -12.63 -5.71 11.70
C SER A 406 -13.63 -5.86 10.55
N GLU A 407 -14.91 -5.64 10.85
CA GLU A 407 -16.04 -5.73 9.90
C GLU A 407 -16.22 -7.13 9.27
N THR A 408 -15.71 -8.19 9.94
CA THR A 408 -15.91 -9.58 9.55
C THR A 408 -16.32 -10.44 10.75
N ASN A 409 -16.78 -11.67 10.50
CA ASN A 409 -17.00 -12.65 11.55
C ASN A 409 -15.81 -13.61 11.72
N LEU A 410 -14.68 -13.33 11.08
CA LEU A 410 -13.49 -14.15 11.17
C LEU A 410 -12.80 -13.95 12.52
N PRO A 411 -12.78 -14.97 13.41
CA PRO A 411 -12.17 -14.84 14.72
C PRO A 411 -10.66 -14.77 14.63
N VAL A 412 -10.09 -14.02 15.56
CA VAL A 412 -8.65 -14.03 15.84
C VAL A 412 -8.44 -14.97 17.00
N LEU A 413 -7.77 -16.08 16.72
CA LEU A 413 -7.56 -17.16 17.66
C LEU A 413 -6.20 -17.03 18.37
N MET A 414 -6.16 -17.42 19.63
CA MET A 414 -4.96 -17.43 20.45
C MET A 414 -4.82 -18.76 21.18
N ASP A 415 -3.66 -19.39 21.07
CA ASP A 415 -3.27 -20.53 21.91
C ASP A 415 -2.87 -20.04 23.30
N VAL A 416 -3.67 -20.39 24.28
CA VAL A 416 -3.53 -19.95 25.68
C VAL A 416 -2.22 -20.44 26.30
N ASP A 417 -1.83 -21.68 26.08
CA ASP A 417 -0.61 -22.26 26.64
C ASP A 417 0.65 -21.59 26.09
N THR A 418 0.65 -21.33 24.78
CA THR A 418 1.74 -20.59 24.12
C THR A 418 1.80 -19.13 24.60
N ALA A 419 0.64 -18.48 24.77
CA ALA A 419 0.59 -17.10 25.25
C ALA A 419 1.23 -16.96 26.65
N ILE A 420 0.97 -17.91 27.55
CA ILE A 420 1.55 -17.91 28.87
C ILE A 420 3.04 -18.27 28.83
N THR A 421 3.41 -19.40 28.24
CA THR A 421 4.80 -19.91 28.29
C THR A 421 5.80 -19.04 27.56
N HIS A 422 5.39 -18.31 26.54
CA HIS A 422 6.26 -17.45 25.72
C HIS A 422 6.16 -15.97 26.04
N HIS A 423 5.58 -15.65 27.14
CA HIS A 423 5.31 -14.28 27.62
C HIS A 423 4.54 -13.42 26.63
N MET A 424 3.64 -12.64 27.16
CA MET A 424 2.78 -11.76 26.39
C MET A 424 2.82 -10.33 26.92
N ALA A 425 2.77 -9.34 26.02
CA ALA A 425 2.62 -7.94 26.36
C ALA A 425 1.31 -7.38 25.80
N VAL A 426 0.60 -6.59 26.63
CA VAL A 426 -0.60 -5.83 26.25
C VAL A 426 -0.32 -4.35 26.48
N LEU A 427 -0.24 -3.60 25.38
CA LEU A 427 0.26 -2.23 25.35
C LEU A 427 -0.81 -1.27 24.82
N GLY A 428 -0.71 0.01 25.14
CA GLY A 428 -1.60 1.05 24.62
C GLY A 428 -1.98 2.09 25.68
N VAL A 429 -2.45 3.26 25.20
CA VAL A 429 -2.84 4.36 26.09
C VAL A 429 -4.11 4.07 26.90
N THR A 430 -4.37 4.88 27.91
CA THR A 430 -5.55 4.76 28.78
C THR A 430 -6.85 4.92 27.96
N GLY A 431 -7.90 4.19 28.34
CA GLY A 431 -9.23 4.33 27.76
C GLY A 431 -9.42 3.64 26.38
N THR A 432 -8.48 2.81 25.94
CA THR A 432 -8.55 2.12 24.65
C THR A 432 -9.16 0.71 24.69
N GLY A 433 -9.46 0.20 25.90
CA GLY A 433 -10.06 -1.12 26.11
C GLY A 433 -9.11 -2.18 26.70
N LYS A 434 -7.84 -1.82 27.05
CA LYS A 434 -6.84 -2.76 27.60
C LYS A 434 -7.32 -3.54 28.80
N SER A 435 -7.77 -2.85 29.87
CA SER A 435 -8.14 -3.51 31.13
C SER A 435 -9.29 -4.51 30.95
N CYS A 436 -10.24 -4.19 30.07
CA CYS A 436 -11.30 -5.12 29.69
C CYS A 436 -10.74 -6.37 28.98
N PHE A 437 -9.84 -6.16 28.02
CA PHE A 437 -9.17 -7.25 27.32
C PHE A 437 -8.35 -8.13 28.29
N VAL A 438 -7.57 -7.52 29.18
CA VAL A 438 -6.75 -8.24 30.17
C VAL A 438 -7.62 -9.06 31.13
N ARG A 439 -8.74 -8.50 31.65
CA ARG A 439 -9.68 -9.28 32.47
C ARG A 439 -10.24 -10.49 31.76
N ASN A 440 -10.52 -10.37 30.47
CA ASN A 440 -10.96 -11.53 29.65
C ASN A 440 -9.88 -12.57 29.51
N LEU A 441 -8.64 -12.17 29.26
CA LEU A 441 -7.52 -13.09 29.22
C LEU A 441 -7.36 -13.84 30.54
N ILE A 442 -7.42 -13.12 31.66
CA ILE A 442 -7.33 -13.73 33.00
C ILE A 442 -8.48 -14.72 33.22
N LYS A 443 -9.71 -14.35 32.86
CA LYS A 443 -10.87 -15.23 32.94
C LYS A 443 -10.67 -16.51 32.10
N GLU A 444 -10.17 -16.40 30.90
CA GLU A 444 -9.93 -17.54 30.03
C GLU A 444 -8.75 -18.37 30.54
N TYR A 445 -7.68 -17.76 31.02
CA TYR A 445 -6.54 -18.47 31.61
C TYR A 445 -6.98 -19.30 32.84
N ASN A 446 -7.96 -18.85 33.58
CA ASN A 446 -8.49 -19.55 34.76
C ASN A 446 -9.59 -20.57 34.48
N LYS A 447 -10.17 -20.58 33.26
CA LYS A 447 -11.35 -21.38 32.90
C LYS A 447 -11.19 -22.90 33.11
N GLU A 448 -10.05 -23.43 32.76
CA GLU A 448 -9.74 -24.87 32.91
C GLU A 448 -9.21 -25.25 34.27
N ARG A 449 -8.98 -24.30 35.18
CA ARG A 449 -8.43 -24.51 36.55
C ARG A 449 -7.14 -25.33 36.54
N LYS A 450 -6.37 -25.31 35.49
CA LYS A 450 -5.08 -26.00 35.33
C LYS A 450 -3.87 -25.11 35.57
N ARG A 451 -4.13 -23.80 35.73
CA ARG A 451 -3.09 -22.78 35.77
C ARG A 451 -3.17 -21.99 37.08
N LYS A 452 -2.05 -21.61 37.64
CA LYS A 452 -1.96 -20.70 38.76
C LYS A 452 -1.71 -19.29 38.28
N ILE A 453 -2.56 -18.35 38.66
CA ILE A 453 -2.49 -16.96 38.24
C ILE A 453 -2.19 -16.07 39.44
N PHE A 454 -1.14 -15.26 39.33
CA PHE A 454 -0.82 -14.17 40.24
C PHE A 454 -0.98 -12.83 39.52
N ILE A 455 -1.61 -11.85 40.14
CA ILE A 455 -1.74 -10.49 39.58
C ILE A 455 -0.98 -9.56 40.53
N VAL A 456 0.02 -8.86 40.02
CA VAL A 456 0.66 -7.75 40.72
C VAL A 456 -0.10 -6.48 40.34
N ASP A 457 -0.92 -6.02 41.28
CA ASP A 457 -1.85 -4.89 41.10
C ASP A 457 -1.46 -3.76 42.02
N ILE A 458 -0.80 -2.74 41.49
CA ILE A 458 -0.38 -1.55 42.25
C ILE A 458 -1.52 -0.54 42.38
N THR A 459 -2.41 -0.54 41.39
CA THR A 459 -3.49 0.46 41.31
C THR A 459 -4.79 0.03 41.99
N GLY A 460 -4.89 -1.24 42.38
CA GLY A 460 -6.13 -1.83 42.92
C GLY A 460 -7.21 -2.01 41.83
N GLU A 461 -6.86 -2.00 40.56
CA GLU A 461 -7.82 -2.05 39.44
C GLU A 461 -8.55 -3.39 39.33
N HIS A 462 -7.91 -4.49 39.77
CA HIS A 462 -8.44 -5.85 39.65
C HIS A 462 -9.20 -6.31 40.89
N LYS A 463 -9.05 -5.63 42.04
CA LYS A 463 -9.71 -5.98 43.31
C LYS A 463 -11.23 -5.92 43.14
N GLY A 464 -11.89 -7.07 43.37
CA GLY A 464 -13.34 -7.20 43.25
C GLY A 464 -13.90 -7.27 41.83
N LYS A 465 -13.05 -7.16 40.79
CA LYS A 465 -13.46 -7.22 39.36
C LYS A 465 -13.06 -8.52 38.67
N VAL A 466 -12.16 -9.31 39.25
CA VAL A 466 -11.78 -10.62 38.75
C VAL A 466 -12.52 -11.69 39.53
N ALA A 467 -13.23 -12.56 38.79
CA ALA A 467 -13.97 -13.65 39.41
C ALA A 467 -13.01 -14.65 40.11
N ASN A 468 -13.42 -15.17 41.25
CA ASN A 468 -12.64 -16.10 42.07
C ASN A 468 -11.26 -15.56 42.49
N SER A 469 -11.14 -14.28 42.71
CA SER A 469 -9.89 -13.67 43.16
C SER A 469 -9.89 -13.42 44.66
N ARG A 470 -8.69 -13.47 45.26
CA ARG A 470 -8.45 -13.09 46.66
C ARG A 470 -7.15 -12.30 46.79
N LEU A 471 -7.01 -11.54 47.83
CA LEU A 471 -5.74 -10.94 48.23
C LEU A 471 -4.79 -12.05 48.73
N LEU A 472 -3.60 -12.12 48.16
CA LEU A 472 -2.57 -13.11 48.55
C LEU A 472 -2.15 -12.87 50.01
N PHE A 473 -1.99 -11.59 50.41
CA PHE A 473 -1.64 -11.17 51.75
C PHE A 473 -2.81 -10.37 52.36
N SER A 474 -3.15 -10.64 53.60
CA SER A 474 -4.12 -9.82 54.33
C SER A 474 -3.54 -8.43 54.66
N ASP A 475 -4.39 -7.45 54.94
CA ASP A 475 -3.95 -6.08 55.30
C ASP A 475 -3.03 -6.09 56.52
N GLU A 476 -3.21 -7.03 57.46
CA GLU A 476 -2.36 -7.22 58.64
C GLU A 476 -0.98 -7.81 58.23
N GLU A 477 -0.93 -8.80 57.37
CA GLU A 477 0.32 -9.37 56.84
C GLU A 477 1.11 -8.32 56.07
N VAL A 478 0.46 -7.52 55.21
CA VAL A 478 1.09 -6.40 54.50
C VAL A 478 1.67 -5.39 55.47
N LYS A 479 0.91 -4.97 56.49
CA LYS A 479 1.40 -4.07 57.54
C LYS A 479 2.63 -4.62 58.28
N ASN A 480 2.62 -5.90 58.63
CA ASN A 480 3.76 -6.54 59.29
C ASN A 480 5.01 -6.59 58.44
N ILE A 481 4.87 -6.94 57.17
CA ILE A 481 5.96 -6.91 56.18
C ILE A 481 6.51 -5.48 56.05
N TYR A 482 5.63 -4.51 56.05
CA TYR A 482 5.96 -3.10 55.90
C TYR A 482 6.74 -2.56 57.12
N ASN A 483 6.27 -2.87 58.33
CA ASN A 483 6.99 -2.54 59.54
C ASN A 483 8.37 -3.21 59.59
N GLY A 484 8.50 -4.41 59.02
CA GLY A 484 9.76 -5.09 58.86
C GLY A 484 10.72 -4.32 57.93
N PHE A 485 10.24 -3.86 56.76
CA PHE A 485 11.06 -3.04 55.87
C PHE A 485 11.43 -1.69 56.47
N LYS A 486 10.52 -1.06 57.23
CA LYS A 486 10.80 0.18 57.95
C LYS A 486 11.92 -0.01 58.99
N ALA A 487 11.87 -1.10 59.76
CA ALA A 487 12.92 -1.46 60.72
C ALA A 487 14.27 -1.70 60.02
N VAL A 488 14.26 -2.36 58.85
CA VAL A 488 15.47 -2.59 58.02
C VAL A 488 16.06 -1.27 57.56
N ASN A 489 15.22 -0.34 57.11
CA ASN A 489 15.69 0.97 56.60
C ASN A 489 16.28 1.81 57.71
N ILE A 490 15.65 1.85 58.88
CA ILE A 490 16.19 2.54 60.08
C ILE A 490 17.55 1.94 60.44
N ALA A 491 17.67 0.61 60.52
CA ALA A 491 18.93 -0.04 60.83
C ALA A 491 20.03 0.18 59.78
N ARG A 492 19.67 0.40 58.53
CA ARG A 492 20.59 0.77 57.43
C ARG A 492 21.02 2.21 57.54
N ASP A 493 20.09 3.12 57.77
CA ASP A 493 20.37 4.57 57.94
C ASP A 493 21.30 4.83 59.12
N ASP A 494 21.10 4.15 60.24
CA ASP A 494 21.94 4.24 61.44
C ASP A 494 23.39 3.71 61.18
N ASN A 495 23.60 2.94 60.12
CA ASN A 495 24.85 2.24 59.85
C ASN A 495 25.46 2.55 58.48
N TYR A 496 25.36 3.80 58.02
CA TYR A 496 25.92 4.26 56.73
C TYR A 496 25.47 3.41 55.53
N ASN A 497 24.20 3.03 55.49
CA ASN A 497 23.58 2.17 54.47
C ASN A 497 24.18 0.75 54.33
N LYS A 498 24.79 0.22 55.40
CA LYS A 498 25.30 -1.18 55.44
C LYS A 498 24.33 -2.09 56.16
N ASP A 499 24.13 -3.29 55.66
CA ASP A 499 23.33 -4.30 56.34
C ASP A 499 23.97 -4.74 57.63
N THR A 500 23.25 -4.58 58.75
CA THR A 500 23.56 -5.13 60.07
C THR A 500 23.06 -6.56 60.18
N ASP A 501 23.55 -7.33 61.16
CA ASP A 501 23.05 -8.67 61.43
C ASP A 501 21.55 -8.66 61.80
N ALA A 502 21.07 -7.61 62.49
CA ALA A 502 19.67 -7.42 62.83
C ALA A 502 18.83 -7.15 61.53
N SER A 503 19.31 -6.30 60.60
CA SER A 503 18.62 -6.05 59.32
C SER A 503 18.57 -7.28 58.44
N ARG A 504 19.64 -8.07 58.38
CA ARG A 504 19.70 -9.36 57.66
C ARG A 504 18.68 -10.36 58.21
N LEU A 505 18.60 -10.49 59.52
CA LEU A 505 17.65 -11.39 60.16
C LEU A 505 16.18 -11.00 59.87
N GLN A 506 15.88 -9.71 59.88
CA GLN A 506 14.56 -9.20 59.53
C GLN A 506 14.21 -9.46 58.05
N ILE A 507 15.17 -9.23 57.13
CA ILE A 507 15.01 -9.54 55.73
C ILE A 507 14.74 -11.03 55.50
N GLU A 508 15.46 -11.92 56.21
CA GLU A 508 15.25 -13.36 56.09
C GLU A 508 13.86 -13.79 56.63
N GLN A 509 13.36 -13.14 57.70
CA GLN A 509 12.01 -13.39 58.18
C GLN A 509 10.96 -13.00 57.16
N ILE A 510 11.07 -11.81 56.52
CA ILE A 510 10.16 -11.38 55.46
C ILE A 510 10.20 -12.35 54.26
N LYS A 511 11.39 -12.76 53.82
CA LYS A 511 11.53 -13.72 52.72
C LYS A 511 10.86 -15.07 53.04
N ARG A 512 11.01 -15.57 54.23
CA ARG A 512 10.36 -16.82 54.68
C ARG A 512 8.85 -16.70 54.68
N GLN A 513 8.30 -15.61 55.25
CA GLN A 513 6.86 -15.36 55.25
C GLN A 513 6.29 -15.33 53.82
N VAL A 514 6.96 -14.64 52.87
CA VAL A 514 6.56 -14.59 51.48
C VAL A 514 6.64 -15.97 50.84
N LEU A 515 7.74 -16.71 51.05
CA LEU A 515 7.92 -18.05 50.51
C LEU A 515 6.84 -19.03 50.97
N ASP A 516 6.60 -19.09 52.29
CA ASP A 516 5.61 -19.98 52.89
C ASP A 516 4.18 -19.67 52.42
N LYS A 517 3.88 -18.40 52.24
CA LYS A 517 2.58 -17.97 51.73
C LYS A 517 2.36 -18.39 50.29
N ILE A 518 3.35 -18.15 49.43
CA ILE A 518 3.32 -18.53 48.00
C ILE A 518 3.27 -20.05 47.85
N GLN A 519 4.06 -20.79 48.64
CA GLN A 519 4.08 -22.26 48.60
C GLN A 519 2.70 -22.87 48.90
N LYS A 520 1.97 -22.31 49.88
CA LYS A 520 0.61 -22.75 50.21
C LYS A 520 -0.40 -22.50 49.09
N CYS A 521 -0.24 -21.41 48.37
CA CYS A 521 -1.20 -21.01 47.33
C CYS A 521 -0.91 -21.61 45.93
N LEU A 522 0.30 -22.10 45.68
CA LEU A 522 0.72 -22.57 44.34
C LEU A 522 -0.11 -23.72 43.80
N SER A 523 -0.62 -24.61 44.64
CA SER A 523 -1.46 -25.77 44.25
C SER A 523 -2.93 -25.40 44.02
N GLU A 524 -3.35 -24.22 44.46
CA GLU A 524 -4.77 -23.77 44.37
C GLU A 524 -5.00 -23.07 43.03
N THR A 525 -5.34 -23.85 42.01
CA THR A 525 -5.50 -23.35 40.63
C THR A 525 -6.86 -22.72 40.33
N ASP A 526 -7.85 -22.89 41.18
CA ASP A 526 -9.19 -22.34 41.05
C ASP A 526 -9.33 -20.89 41.54
N VAL A 527 -8.30 -20.39 42.20
CA VAL A 527 -8.24 -19.04 42.79
C VAL A 527 -7.14 -18.21 42.16
N VAL A 528 -7.49 -16.98 41.78
CA VAL A 528 -6.53 -15.97 41.32
C VAL A 528 -6.04 -15.18 42.54
N ASP A 529 -4.74 -15.21 42.78
CA ASP A 529 -4.14 -14.46 43.89
C ASP A 529 -3.66 -13.08 43.42
N ILE A 530 -4.17 -12.04 44.13
CA ILE A 530 -3.81 -10.64 43.87
C ILE A 530 -2.78 -10.20 44.88
N ILE A 531 -1.63 -9.74 44.42
CA ILE A 531 -0.60 -9.06 45.20
C ILE A 531 -0.92 -7.57 45.11
N ASP A 532 -1.70 -7.11 46.05
CA ASP A 532 -2.13 -5.70 46.20
C ASP A 532 -1.19 -4.97 47.15
N LEU A 533 -0.75 -3.78 46.78
CA LEU A 533 0.22 -2.96 47.51
C LEU A 533 -0.23 -1.50 47.56
N PRO A 534 -1.44 -1.20 48.06
CA PRO A 534 -2.08 0.10 47.88
C PRO A 534 -1.41 1.28 48.58
N ASP A 535 -0.69 1.07 49.69
CA ASP A 535 -0.19 2.15 50.55
C ASP A 535 1.31 2.04 50.84
N VAL A 536 2.11 2.08 49.80
CA VAL A 536 3.56 1.98 49.95
C VAL A 536 4.19 3.38 49.93
N ASP A 537 4.51 3.91 51.11
CA ASP A 537 5.20 5.20 51.31
C ASP A 537 6.60 5.25 50.64
N ASN A 538 7.14 4.11 50.24
CA ASN A 538 8.49 4.00 49.68
C ASN A 538 8.54 3.01 48.50
N ASN A 539 8.74 3.53 47.29
CA ASN A 539 8.89 2.74 46.06
C ASN A 539 9.96 1.63 46.17
N GLN A 540 11.02 1.84 46.98
CA GLN A 540 12.09 0.86 47.12
C GLN A 540 11.59 -0.38 47.90
N ASN A 541 10.85 -0.21 48.98
CA ASN A 541 10.28 -1.32 49.74
C ASN A 541 9.28 -2.13 48.89
N MET A 542 8.48 -1.45 48.08
CA MET A 542 7.58 -2.09 47.13
C MET A 542 8.34 -2.97 46.12
N LEU A 543 9.38 -2.43 45.53
CA LEU A 543 10.19 -3.16 44.57
C LEU A 543 10.95 -4.35 45.19
N GLU A 544 11.43 -4.20 46.45
CA GLU A 544 12.02 -5.30 47.22
C GLU A 544 11.00 -6.41 47.50
N PHE A 545 9.78 -6.03 47.94
CA PHE A 545 8.72 -7.01 48.21
C PHE A 545 8.30 -7.77 46.92
N ILE A 546 8.06 -7.08 45.83
CA ILE A 546 7.78 -7.70 44.54
C ILE A 546 8.94 -8.64 44.13
N SER A 547 10.21 -8.22 44.33
CA SER A 547 11.37 -9.06 44.08
C SER A 547 11.32 -10.37 44.88
N TYR A 548 10.89 -10.32 46.14
CA TYR A 548 10.78 -11.53 46.99
C TYR A 548 9.66 -12.44 46.51
N CYS A 549 8.52 -11.89 46.11
CA CYS A 549 7.43 -12.67 45.47
C CYS A 549 7.92 -13.40 44.20
N PHE A 550 8.55 -12.69 43.27
CA PHE A 550 9.06 -13.30 42.05
C PHE A 550 10.14 -14.34 42.30
N LYS A 551 11.07 -14.06 43.20
CA LYS A 551 12.14 -15.03 43.56
C LYS A 551 11.55 -16.27 44.22
N SER A 552 10.54 -16.15 45.10
CA SER A 552 9.87 -17.29 45.74
C SER A 552 9.14 -18.16 44.70
N ILE A 553 8.32 -17.53 43.81
CA ILE A 553 7.62 -18.27 42.75
C ILE A 553 8.63 -19.00 41.85
N PHE A 554 9.68 -18.30 41.43
CA PHE A 554 10.67 -18.88 40.54
C PHE A 554 11.54 -19.96 41.21
N TYR A 555 11.86 -19.80 42.49
CA TYR A 555 12.56 -20.80 43.26
C TYR A 555 11.74 -22.10 43.37
N LEU A 556 10.47 -22.00 43.73
CA LEU A 556 9.57 -23.15 43.84
C LEU A 556 9.36 -23.84 42.50
N ALA A 557 9.18 -23.07 41.43
CA ALA A 557 9.09 -23.62 40.08
C ALA A 557 10.38 -24.35 39.63
N LYS A 558 11.55 -23.88 40.06
CA LYS A 558 12.85 -24.57 39.80
C LYS A 558 12.94 -25.87 40.54
N MET A 559 12.52 -25.92 41.79
CA MET A 559 12.55 -27.13 42.63
C MET A 559 11.64 -28.21 42.06
N ASP A 560 10.50 -27.83 41.46
CA ASP A 560 9.54 -28.75 40.85
C ASP A 560 9.96 -29.29 39.45
N LEU A 561 11.06 -28.84 38.88
CA LEU A 561 11.44 -29.17 37.49
C LEU A 561 11.49 -30.68 37.21
N GLN A 562 11.91 -31.50 38.17
CA GLN A 562 12.02 -32.96 38.06
C GLN A 562 10.66 -33.66 38.23
N GLU A 563 9.84 -33.19 39.19
CA GLU A 563 8.59 -33.84 39.58
C GLU A 563 7.38 -33.34 38.73
N ARG A 564 7.47 -32.11 38.22
CA ARG A 564 6.42 -31.44 37.42
C ARG A 564 5.03 -31.55 38.02
N LYS A 565 4.91 -31.39 39.33
CA LYS A 565 3.65 -31.42 40.06
C LYS A 565 2.94 -30.07 40.11
N LEU A 566 3.70 -28.99 39.93
CA LEU A 566 3.12 -27.64 39.95
C LEU A 566 2.38 -27.34 38.67
N PRO A 567 1.29 -26.59 38.74
CA PRO A 567 0.57 -26.10 37.56
C PRO A 567 1.43 -25.13 36.77
N GLN A 568 1.01 -24.84 35.53
CA GLN A 568 1.51 -23.70 34.78
C GLN A 568 1.24 -22.40 35.54
N ILE A 569 2.24 -21.54 35.67
CA ILE A 569 2.16 -20.30 36.43
C ILE A 569 2.12 -19.11 35.45
N CYS A 570 1.12 -18.24 35.61
CA CYS A 570 1.05 -16.96 34.91
C CYS A 570 1.14 -15.81 35.93
N ILE A 571 2.08 -14.90 35.70
CA ILE A 571 2.19 -13.68 36.53
C ILE A 571 1.80 -12.49 35.69
N VAL A 572 0.70 -11.84 36.03
CA VAL A 572 0.21 -10.62 35.40
C VAL A 572 0.83 -9.42 36.12
N ILE A 573 1.44 -8.53 35.37
CA ILE A 573 2.06 -7.30 35.90
C ILE A 573 1.29 -6.11 35.34
N GLU A 574 0.45 -5.50 36.17
CA GLU A 574 -0.24 -4.26 35.84
C GLU A 574 0.67 -3.05 36.02
N GLU A 575 0.47 -2.02 35.19
CA GLU A 575 1.27 -0.80 35.19
C GLU A 575 2.79 -1.09 35.19
N ALA A 576 3.20 -2.04 34.37
CA ALA A 576 4.55 -2.59 34.36
C ALA A 576 5.65 -1.51 34.26
N HIS A 577 5.35 -0.36 33.67
CA HIS A 577 6.30 0.76 33.58
C HIS A 577 6.72 1.33 34.94
N THR A 578 5.93 1.10 35.99
CA THR A 578 6.25 1.50 37.36
C THR A 578 7.20 0.51 38.06
N ILE A 579 7.03 -0.79 37.73
CA ILE A 579 7.77 -1.88 38.37
C ILE A 579 9.11 -2.16 37.68
N ILE A 580 9.09 -2.14 36.33
CA ILE A 580 10.22 -2.49 35.48
C ILE A 580 10.55 -1.33 34.49
N PRO A 581 10.86 -0.14 35.02
CA PRO A 581 11.18 1.00 34.16
C PRO A 581 12.47 0.77 33.35
N GLU A 582 12.55 1.36 32.15
CA GLU A 582 13.80 1.47 31.42
C GLU A 582 14.74 2.42 32.14
N TRP A 583 16.03 2.09 32.17
CA TRP A 583 17.05 2.79 32.94
C TRP A 583 17.05 4.33 32.80
N ASN A 584 16.76 4.84 31.61
CA ASN A 584 16.83 6.28 31.34
C ASN A 584 15.63 7.10 31.85
N PHE A 585 14.59 6.45 32.39
CA PHE A 585 13.33 7.10 32.78
C PHE A 585 13.07 7.12 34.27
N VAL A 586 14.05 6.76 35.08
CA VAL A 586 13.87 6.73 36.55
C VAL A 586 14.11 8.11 37.12
N ALA A 587 13.05 8.73 37.62
CA ALA A 587 13.07 10.11 38.12
C ALA A 587 13.75 10.32 39.46
N ASP A 588 14.03 9.27 40.24
CA ASP A 588 14.55 9.40 41.60
C ASP A 588 16.00 8.97 41.69
N SER A 589 16.87 9.97 41.83
CA SER A 589 18.34 9.81 41.80
C SER A 589 18.92 9.05 43.02
N ARG A 590 18.14 8.80 44.07
CA ARG A 590 18.58 8.07 45.26
C ARG A 590 18.37 6.55 45.21
N ALA A 591 17.35 6.10 44.49
CA ALA A 591 17.10 4.67 44.23
C ALA A 591 18.01 4.10 43.10
N ASN A 592 18.76 4.93 42.41
CA ASN A 592 19.44 4.66 41.18
C ASN A 592 20.97 4.74 41.22
N SER A 593 21.59 4.21 42.25
CA SER A 593 22.96 3.75 42.11
C SER A 593 22.94 2.55 41.13
N LYS A 594 23.73 2.62 40.05
CA LYS A 594 23.86 1.65 38.98
C LYS A 594 23.52 0.22 39.41
N GLY A 595 22.40 -0.32 38.95
CA GLY A 595 22.08 -1.74 39.03
C GLY A 595 21.09 -2.17 40.13
N ASN A 596 20.43 -1.29 40.88
CA ASN A 596 19.69 -1.63 42.07
C ASN A 596 18.14 -1.54 41.96
N ASN A 597 17.53 -2.00 40.85
CA ASN A 597 16.10 -2.33 40.89
C ASN A 597 15.94 -3.85 41.14
N PRO A 598 15.67 -4.28 42.40
CA PRO A 598 15.60 -5.70 42.73
C PRO A 598 14.41 -6.39 42.04
N ALA A 599 13.30 -5.69 41.79
CA ALA A 599 12.15 -6.23 41.07
C ALA A 599 12.49 -6.45 39.58
N LEU A 600 13.13 -5.49 38.90
CA LEU A 600 13.55 -5.63 37.52
C LEU A 600 14.43 -6.86 37.31
N ASN A 601 15.44 -7.05 38.20
CA ASN A 601 16.34 -8.20 38.10
C ASN A 601 15.62 -9.55 38.31
N ALA A 602 14.68 -9.64 39.24
CA ALA A 602 13.89 -10.84 39.46
C ALA A 602 12.94 -11.15 38.31
N ILE A 603 12.26 -10.13 37.77
CA ILE A 603 11.33 -10.25 36.64
C ILE A 603 12.10 -10.56 35.36
N ALA A 604 13.25 -9.93 35.11
CA ALA A 604 14.10 -10.23 33.96
C ALA A 604 14.61 -11.68 33.98
N GLN A 605 14.91 -12.22 35.16
CA GLN A 605 15.28 -13.64 35.31
C GLN A 605 14.12 -14.56 34.92
N VAL A 606 12.89 -14.24 35.33
CA VAL A 606 11.69 -14.99 34.91
C VAL A 606 11.47 -14.84 33.41
N ALA A 607 11.60 -13.64 32.85
CA ALA A 607 11.46 -13.41 31.42
C ALA A 607 12.46 -14.23 30.58
N LEU A 608 13.70 -14.31 31.01
CA LEU A 608 14.76 -15.05 30.31
C LEU A 608 14.68 -16.57 30.46
N GLN A 609 14.20 -17.07 31.59
CA GLN A 609 14.29 -18.48 31.93
C GLN A 609 12.94 -19.14 32.28
N GLY A 610 11.88 -18.36 32.49
CA GLY A 610 10.58 -18.82 33.00
C GLY A 610 9.96 -19.93 32.17
N ARG A 611 10.08 -19.83 30.83
CA ARG A 611 9.60 -20.85 29.90
C ARG A 611 10.07 -22.27 30.26
N LYS A 612 11.33 -22.42 30.68
CA LYS A 612 11.91 -23.72 31.06
C LYS A 612 11.23 -24.31 32.29
N TYR A 613 10.70 -23.46 33.16
CA TYR A 613 10.10 -23.82 34.45
C TYR A 613 8.58 -23.63 34.47
N ASN A 614 7.97 -23.53 33.27
CA ASN A 614 6.52 -23.36 33.10
C ASN A 614 5.95 -22.09 33.80
N VAL A 615 6.76 -21.03 33.84
CA VAL A 615 6.38 -19.71 34.41
C VAL A 615 6.33 -18.68 33.28
N GLY A 616 5.19 -18.05 33.09
CA GLY A 616 4.97 -17.03 32.08
C GLY A 616 4.64 -15.67 32.68
N LEU A 617 4.78 -14.63 31.83
CA LEU A 617 4.48 -13.25 32.16
C LEU A 617 3.41 -12.72 31.22
N LEU A 618 2.42 -11.99 31.78
CA LEU A 618 1.53 -11.10 31.04
C LEU A 618 1.80 -9.67 31.50
N ILE A 619 2.46 -8.90 30.63
CA ILE A 619 2.90 -7.53 30.91
C ILE A 619 1.87 -6.57 30.38
N VAL A 620 1.32 -5.73 31.26
CA VAL A 620 0.33 -4.72 30.89
C VAL A 620 0.89 -3.33 31.15
N ALA A 621 0.85 -2.47 30.14
CA ALA A 621 1.40 -1.13 30.29
C ALA A 621 0.72 -0.07 29.44
N GLN A 622 0.75 1.15 29.95
CA GLN A 622 0.26 2.35 29.26
C GLN A 622 1.39 3.15 28.60
N ARG A 623 2.62 3.03 29.10
CA ARG A 623 3.80 3.77 28.65
C ARG A 623 4.88 2.81 28.16
N THR A 624 4.72 2.29 26.97
CA THR A 624 5.60 1.28 26.40
C THR A 624 7.07 1.73 26.32
N ALA A 625 7.31 2.98 25.95
CA ALA A 625 8.66 3.54 25.83
C ALA A 625 9.47 3.53 27.12
N THR A 626 8.78 3.50 28.28
CA THR A 626 9.43 3.55 29.59
C THR A 626 9.65 2.17 30.23
N ILE A 627 9.25 1.10 29.59
CA ILE A 627 9.42 -0.28 30.08
C ILE A 627 10.78 -0.82 29.67
N SER A 628 11.38 -1.65 30.53
CA SER A 628 12.63 -2.36 30.26
C SER A 628 12.56 -3.16 28.95
N LYS A 629 13.40 -2.79 28.01
CA LYS A 629 13.55 -3.49 26.72
C LYS A 629 13.99 -4.94 26.92
N THR A 630 14.79 -5.23 27.95
CA THR A 630 15.23 -6.60 28.27
C THR A 630 14.04 -7.51 28.55
N VAL A 631 13.00 -7.03 29.22
CA VAL A 631 11.81 -7.81 29.52
C VAL A 631 10.87 -7.87 28.33
N LEU A 632 10.60 -6.72 27.68
CA LEU A 632 9.71 -6.67 26.51
C LEU A 632 10.18 -7.53 25.35
N THR A 633 11.51 -7.60 25.09
CA THR A 633 12.04 -8.44 24.01
C THR A 633 11.87 -9.95 24.24
N GLN A 634 11.55 -10.37 25.46
CA GLN A 634 11.22 -11.76 25.76
C GLN A 634 9.74 -12.09 25.55
N CYS A 635 8.89 -11.08 25.38
CA CYS A 635 7.48 -11.28 25.03
C CYS A 635 7.35 -11.65 23.56
N ASN A 636 7.11 -12.95 23.30
CA ASN A 636 6.98 -13.44 21.92
C ASN A 636 5.60 -13.18 21.31
N SER A 637 4.66 -12.65 22.09
CA SER A 637 3.33 -12.26 21.64
C SER A 637 2.99 -10.88 22.19
N ILE A 638 2.55 -9.99 21.32
CA ILE A 638 2.25 -8.61 21.66
C ILE A 638 0.87 -8.25 21.11
N VAL A 639 0.06 -7.62 21.96
CA VAL A 639 -1.18 -6.94 21.57
C VAL A 639 -1.03 -5.45 21.85
N SER A 640 -1.14 -4.62 20.83
CA SER A 640 -1.05 -3.17 20.97
C SER A 640 -2.38 -2.52 20.59
N PHE A 641 -2.97 -1.82 21.55
CA PHE A 641 -4.06 -0.89 21.33
C PHE A 641 -3.51 0.42 20.78
N GLN A 642 -4.33 1.46 20.74
CA GLN A 642 -3.94 2.77 20.23
C GLN A 642 -2.69 3.31 20.95
N GLU A 643 -1.74 3.83 20.19
CA GLU A 643 -0.48 4.42 20.66
C GLU A 643 -0.15 5.67 19.85
N PHE A 644 0.36 6.71 20.53
CA PHE A 644 0.69 8.00 19.89
C PHE A 644 2.17 8.36 20.01
N ASP A 645 2.87 7.80 21.00
CA ASP A 645 4.26 8.13 21.26
C ASP A 645 5.18 7.57 20.19
N LYS A 646 6.00 8.46 19.59
CA LYS A 646 6.92 8.09 18.52
C LYS A 646 7.90 7.00 18.95
N THR A 647 8.44 7.10 20.19
CA THR A 647 9.42 6.12 20.70
C THR A 647 8.80 4.72 20.81
N THR A 648 7.55 4.65 21.25
CA THR A 648 6.76 3.42 21.28
C THR A 648 6.52 2.87 19.89
N ILE A 649 6.13 3.73 18.95
CA ILE A 649 5.88 3.36 17.55
C ILE A 649 7.16 2.81 16.90
N ASP A 650 8.28 3.50 17.06
CA ASP A 650 9.59 3.06 16.54
C ASP A 650 10.04 1.72 17.15
N TYR A 651 9.76 1.49 18.45
CA TYR A 651 10.02 0.21 19.10
C TYR A 651 9.13 -0.92 18.54
N LEU A 652 7.83 -0.67 18.42
CA LEU A 652 6.87 -1.65 17.91
C LEU A 652 7.05 -1.96 16.42
N ALA A 653 7.71 -1.07 15.66
CA ALA A 653 8.06 -1.32 14.26
C ALA A 653 8.94 -2.56 14.09
N ASN A 654 9.77 -2.91 15.09
CA ASN A 654 10.57 -4.13 15.07
C ASN A 654 9.74 -5.42 15.15
N TYR A 655 8.51 -5.36 15.65
CA TYR A 655 7.60 -6.51 15.79
C TYR A 655 6.54 -6.55 14.70
N TYR A 656 5.99 -5.40 14.31
CA TYR A 656 4.87 -5.31 13.38
C TYR A 656 5.27 -4.94 11.96
N GLY A 657 6.47 -4.36 11.79
CA GLY A 657 6.90 -3.74 10.54
C GLY A 657 6.36 -2.30 10.40
N ASP A 658 7.05 -1.50 9.57
CA ASP A 658 6.80 -0.05 9.39
C ASP A 658 5.41 0.29 8.86
N SER A 659 4.79 -0.63 8.14
CA SER A 659 3.48 -0.39 7.52
C SER A 659 2.34 -0.43 8.54
N ILE A 660 2.34 -1.41 9.43
CA ILE A 660 1.29 -1.58 10.44
C ILE A 660 1.41 -0.59 11.58
N VAL A 661 2.60 -0.30 12.09
CA VAL A 661 2.75 0.61 13.23
C VAL A 661 2.17 1.99 12.98
N LYS A 662 2.16 2.42 11.73
CA LYS A 662 1.53 3.69 11.30
C LYS A 662 0.01 3.71 11.49
N THR A 663 -0.62 2.56 11.67
CA THR A 663 -2.06 2.47 11.94
C THR A 663 -2.38 2.65 13.42
N LEU A 664 -1.43 2.40 14.33
CA LEU A 664 -1.65 2.45 15.77
C LEU A 664 -2.29 3.76 16.28
N PRO A 665 -1.85 4.96 15.82
CA PRO A 665 -2.48 6.22 16.23
C PRO A 665 -3.95 6.36 15.81
N ASN A 666 -4.35 5.64 14.75
CA ASN A 666 -5.68 5.74 14.14
C ASN A 666 -6.62 4.60 14.55
N LEU A 667 -6.19 3.69 15.40
CA LEU A 667 -7.04 2.61 15.90
C LEU A 667 -8.21 3.19 16.70
N LYS A 668 -9.37 2.57 16.55
CA LYS A 668 -10.59 2.94 17.28
C LYS A 668 -10.59 2.28 18.65
N PHE A 669 -11.51 2.74 19.52
CA PHE A 669 -11.80 2.06 20.77
C PHE A 669 -12.04 0.55 20.55
N ARG A 670 -11.37 -0.27 21.34
CA ARG A 670 -11.35 -1.75 21.24
C ARG A 670 -10.72 -2.32 19.97
N GLN A 671 -10.11 -1.52 19.11
CA GLN A 671 -9.24 -2.06 18.06
C GLN A 671 -7.81 -2.21 18.57
N ALA A 672 -7.19 -3.31 18.19
CA ALA A 672 -5.80 -3.61 18.53
C ALA A 672 -5.10 -4.33 17.37
N VAL A 673 -3.78 -4.35 17.44
CA VAL A 673 -2.92 -5.16 16.56
C VAL A 673 -2.35 -6.32 17.36
N ALA A 674 -2.52 -7.54 16.90
CA ALA A 674 -1.94 -8.75 17.49
C ALA A 674 -0.82 -9.29 16.61
N SER A 675 0.29 -9.70 17.23
CA SER A 675 1.40 -10.39 16.57
C SER A 675 2.12 -11.32 17.54
N GLY A 676 2.63 -12.42 17.04
CA GLY A 676 3.48 -13.33 17.80
C GLY A 676 3.01 -14.77 17.79
N LYS A 677 3.75 -15.61 18.52
CA LYS A 677 3.60 -17.08 18.45
C LYS A 677 2.26 -17.62 18.96
N ALA A 678 1.63 -16.91 19.87
CA ALA A 678 0.36 -17.34 20.45
C ALA A 678 -0.83 -17.15 19.50
N PHE A 679 -0.68 -16.31 18.48
CA PHE A 679 -1.79 -16.01 17.59
C PHE A 679 -1.82 -16.92 16.37
N ALA A 680 -3.00 -17.23 15.89
CA ALA A 680 -3.22 -18.01 14.69
C ALA A 680 -2.94 -17.17 13.42
N SER A 681 -1.75 -16.62 13.31
CA SER A 681 -1.26 -15.89 12.14
C SER A 681 0.26 -15.75 12.19
N THR A 682 0.91 -15.86 11.04
CA THR A 682 2.35 -15.61 10.90
C THR A 682 2.68 -14.13 10.67
N VAL A 683 1.64 -13.28 10.54
CA VAL A 683 1.76 -11.83 10.30
C VAL A 683 0.92 -11.04 11.28
N PRO A 684 1.30 -9.80 11.59
CA PRO A 684 0.48 -8.92 12.42
C PRO A 684 -0.88 -8.65 11.80
N MET A 685 -1.94 -8.59 12.62
CA MET A 685 -3.30 -8.31 12.15
C MET A 685 -4.06 -7.37 13.07
N ILE A 686 -4.89 -6.51 12.47
CA ILE A 686 -5.77 -5.58 13.17
C ILE A 686 -7.08 -6.31 13.47
N PHE A 687 -7.50 -6.28 14.73
CA PHE A 687 -8.75 -6.92 15.16
C PHE A 687 -9.55 -6.03 16.10
N THR A 688 -10.79 -6.38 16.30
CA THR A 688 -11.70 -5.71 17.22
C THR A 688 -12.02 -6.64 18.37
N VAL A 689 -11.76 -6.19 19.60
CA VAL A 689 -12.11 -6.92 20.82
C VAL A 689 -13.62 -6.88 21.01
N PRO A 690 -14.28 -8.01 21.34
CA PRO A 690 -15.72 -8.07 21.54
C PRO A 690 -16.16 -7.17 22.71
N GLU A 691 -17.41 -6.74 22.64
CA GLU A 691 -18.06 -6.03 23.76
C GLU A 691 -18.39 -7.06 24.84
N ILE A 692 -17.83 -6.84 26.01
CA ILE A 692 -18.20 -7.63 27.17
C ILE A 692 -19.07 -6.73 28.02
N PHE A 693 -20.30 -7.11 28.13
CA PHE A 693 -21.18 -6.54 29.11
C PHE A 693 -20.70 -7.09 30.46
N GLU A 694 -20.17 -6.21 31.33
CA GLU A 694 -19.82 -6.50 32.72
C GLU A 694 -21.07 -6.81 33.54
#